data_acfd66b53f44d89dd3c070ccf2bb52ef
#
_entry.id   acfd66b53f44d89dd3c070ccf2bb52ef
#
_cell.length_a   1.000
_cell.length_b   1.000
_cell.length_c   1.000
_cell.angle_alpha   90.00
_cell.angle_beta   90.00
_cell.angle_gamma   90.00
#
_symmetry.space_group_name_H-M   'P 1'
#
loop_
_entity.id
_entity.type
_entity.pdbx_description
1 polymer ?
#
loop_
_entity_poly.entity_id
_entity_poly.type
_entity_poly.pdbx_seq_one_letter_code
_entity_poly.pdbx_strand_id
1 'polypeptide(L)'
;MRSLDSTLRFGRAWAAVLVFLAVNPFCSGAEADGSVAVQDTVEHANLIRGWNREGFERGSALYNGICITCHGNLTQAGSLPTSRAFWKEPFKNGSDPYSIYKTLGEGLGQMPAWTFLTPEQRYDLIHYLREEFLKPHNRAAYFPVTPEYLAGLPKGAGGAFQKTAEMIEFEKGPKYLRMNFGPALFWTLQVATNNIAYKGIAIRLDDGPGGVSKGHAWMLYDHDTMRVAAAWSGEKFVDWRGIAFDGSHQTHTGIDGEKLFVNPVGPGWADPQGGGFRDPRFLGRDGRPYGPLPREWVHFKGVYVSGDKVVVAYSVGDAEVLDMPGLARQGDTSSVTRTLNIRRAGRELLLRVAPVDVDVRLARGSDGGLEQRDGFHCLRVPASGKPLRIKLVISKKSAAASEIAMSPEDDLSVHLKGGPPRWNPPIATHGILGDNSGPFAVDTVTPPTEGQLPWHSWMRFGGFDFYQDGKRAVICTWNGDVWEVSGIEGDLERLVWKRIASGLFQPLGVKIVDETIYVTCRDMIARLRDLNGDGEIDFIENFNNDHQVTEHFHEFAMGLQTDREGNFYYAKSARHALPALVPHHGTLLKVTKDGSRTEILANGFRAANGVCVNDDGTFFVTDQEGHWTPKNRINLVRPGGFYGNMFGYHDRTSSADGDMEQPLVWITNDMDRSPGELVRITSGSWGPLKGMLLNFSYGTGRVFLVPQEKVGDRLQGGVVQLPIADFPTGVMRGRFHPGNGHLYACGMYAWAGNRQSDGGFYRMRATGKPSYLPANLAARSNGMEIQFTGALDAVAANDPKNYTVKIWAIKRTANYGSKHIDEHALAVTRATLASDGKTVFLEIPEIQPTWCMEIDCKLRGADGSSFRRTVHNTIHQLGRESR
;
A
#
# COMPACT_ATOMS: atom_id res chain seq x y z
N MET A 1 16.68 34.15 29.41
CA MET A 1 16.32 35.57 29.15
C MET A 1 15.46 35.62 27.91
N ARG A 2 14.19 36.07 28.10
CA ARG A 2 13.18 36.53 27.13
C ARG A 2 12.82 35.58 26.00
N SER A 3 11.82 34.74 26.18
CA SER A 3 10.37 34.74 25.84
C SER A 3 9.97 35.70 24.73
N LEU A 4 9.41 35.12 23.66
CA LEU A 4 8.39 35.74 22.84
C LEU A 4 7.38 34.67 22.44
N ASP A 5 6.30 34.63 23.21
CA ASP A 5 5.02 34.07 22.84
C ASP A 5 4.44 34.83 21.64
N SER A 6 4.02 34.12 20.65
CA SER A 6 3.01 34.65 19.71
C SER A 6 2.00 33.53 19.43
N THR A 7 0.99 33.49 20.28
CA THR A 7 -0.26 32.81 20.03
C THR A 7 -0.99 33.49 18.86
N LEU A 8 -1.00 32.87 17.72
CA LEU A 8 -1.95 33.16 16.65
C LEU A 8 -3.03 32.06 16.64
N ARG A 9 -4.19 32.40 17.18
CA ARG A 9 -5.44 31.66 16.97
C ARG A 9 -5.81 31.75 15.49
N PHE A 10 -5.68 30.68 14.77
CA PHE A 10 -6.32 30.51 13.48
C PHE A 10 -7.59 29.68 13.61
N GLY A 11 -8.66 30.27 13.16
CA GLY A 11 -9.98 29.68 13.10
C GLY A 11 -10.04 28.51 12.12
N ARG A 12 -10.92 27.60 12.47
CA ARG A 12 -11.25 26.37 11.76
C ARG A 12 -11.60 26.63 10.30
N ALA A 13 -10.82 26.06 9.39
CA ALA A 13 -11.24 25.87 8.01
C ALA A 13 -10.80 24.50 7.52
N TRP A 14 -11.76 23.63 7.24
CA TRP A 14 -11.82 22.51 6.35
C TRP A 14 -10.50 21.73 6.03
N ALA A 15 -10.39 20.53 6.56
CA ALA A 15 -9.41 19.57 6.14
C ALA A 15 -9.62 19.23 4.65
N ALA A 16 -8.66 19.62 3.84
CA ALA A 16 -8.67 19.35 2.41
C ALA A 16 -8.28 17.91 2.12
N VAL A 17 -9.01 17.37 1.22
CA VAL A 17 -8.98 16.02 0.65
C VAL A 17 -7.79 15.79 -0.24
N LEU A 18 -7.08 14.72 -0.03
CA LEU A 18 -6.07 14.21 -0.95
C LEU A 18 -6.56 12.96 -1.67
N VAL A 19 -6.95 13.16 -2.90
CA VAL A 19 -7.06 12.07 -3.87
C VAL A 19 -5.89 12.20 -4.83
N PHE A 20 -4.96 11.26 -4.82
CA PHE A 20 -3.92 11.18 -5.83
C PHE A 20 -4.49 10.61 -7.12
N LEU A 21 -4.44 11.37 -8.17
CA LEU A 21 -4.86 10.98 -9.50
C LEU A 21 -3.73 11.15 -10.52
N ALA A 22 -3.61 10.24 -11.39
CA ALA A 22 -2.74 10.27 -12.56
C ALA A 22 -3.54 10.11 -13.84
N VAL A 23 -3.10 10.23 -14.78
CA VAL A 23 -2.48 10.49 -15.99
C VAL A 23 -2.87 9.66 -17.19
N ASN A 24 -3.01 10.28 -18.29
CA ASN A 24 -3.37 9.74 -19.56
C ASN A 24 -2.20 9.34 -20.47
N PRO A 25 -2.42 8.42 -21.40
CA PRO A 25 -1.40 7.84 -22.23
C PRO A 25 -1.22 8.61 -23.54
N PHE A 26 -0.04 8.46 -24.10
CA PHE A 26 0.18 8.73 -25.51
C PHE A 26 -0.65 7.73 -26.35
N CYS A 27 -1.67 8.24 -27.03
CA CYS A 27 -2.16 7.62 -28.25
C CYS A 27 -1.41 8.21 -29.43
N SER A 28 -0.57 7.42 -30.04
CA SER A 28 -0.14 7.66 -31.41
C SER A 28 -1.28 7.35 -32.37
N GLY A 29 -1.51 8.26 -33.28
CA GLY A 29 -2.60 8.40 -34.19
C GLY A 29 -3.15 7.15 -34.88
N ALA A 30 -4.45 7.09 -34.90
CA ALA A 30 -5.23 6.65 -36.04
C ALA A 30 -6.23 7.76 -36.33
N GLU A 31 -6.15 8.34 -37.51
CA GLU A 31 -7.15 9.23 -38.01
C GLU A 31 -8.49 8.51 -38.07
N ALA A 32 -9.45 8.98 -37.26
CA ALA A 32 -10.86 8.71 -37.45
C ALA A 32 -11.53 10.06 -37.50
N ASP A 33 -11.98 10.36 -38.69
CA ASP A 33 -12.81 11.48 -39.07
C ASP A 33 -14.09 11.52 -38.19
N GLY A 34 -14.41 12.71 -37.66
CA GLY A 34 -15.69 12.95 -36.99
C GLY A 34 -15.63 13.29 -35.49
N SER A 35 -14.61 13.99 -34.98
CA SER A 35 -14.70 14.60 -33.65
C SER A 35 -15.63 15.83 -33.71
N VAL A 36 -16.84 15.66 -33.17
CA VAL A 36 -17.61 16.81 -32.67
C VAL A 36 -16.74 17.46 -31.58
N ALA A 37 -16.14 18.61 -31.88
CA ALA A 37 -15.43 19.41 -30.90
C ALA A 37 -16.39 19.69 -29.75
N VAL A 38 -16.10 19.15 -28.54
CA VAL A 38 -16.80 19.55 -27.34
C VAL A 38 -16.53 21.04 -27.17
N GLN A 39 -17.53 21.85 -27.46
CA GLN A 39 -17.42 23.31 -27.32
C GLN A 39 -17.13 23.60 -25.84
N ASP A 40 -16.01 24.29 -25.58
CA ASP A 40 -15.65 24.73 -24.24
C ASP A 40 -16.74 25.67 -23.72
N THR A 41 -17.43 25.30 -22.66
CA THR A 41 -18.50 26.11 -22.04
C THR A 41 -17.95 27.08 -20.99
N VAL A 42 -16.63 27.12 -20.79
CA VAL A 42 -15.98 27.88 -19.74
C VAL A 42 -15.75 29.33 -20.13
N GLU A 43 -16.30 30.27 -19.37
CA GLU A 43 -16.07 31.70 -19.46
C GLU A 43 -14.80 32.10 -18.69
N HIS A 44 -13.63 31.82 -19.27
CA HIS A 44 -12.32 31.97 -18.62
C HIS A 44 -12.08 33.39 -18.08
N ALA A 45 -12.41 34.41 -18.87
CA ALA A 45 -12.23 35.82 -18.47
C ALA A 45 -13.04 36.19 -17.22
N ASN A 46 -14.24 35.63 -17.07
CA ASN A 46 -15.11 35.91 -15.91
C ASN A 46 -14.54 35.25 -14.65
N LEU A 47 -14.03 34.03 -14.73
CA LEU A 47 -13.40 33.35 -13.61
C LEU A 47 -12.15 34.07 -13.10
N ILE A 48 -11.34 34.63 -14.03
CA ILE A 48 -10.18 35.46 -13.67
C ILE A 48 -10.59 36.80 -13.05
N ARG A 49 -11.60 37.46 -13.57
CA ARG A 49 -12.14 38.73 -13.00
C ARG A 49 -12.74 38.52 -11.62
N GLY A 50 -13.25 37.31 -11.35
CA GLY A 50 -13.86 36.93 -10.06
C GLY A 50 -12.88 36.64 -8.96
N TRP A 51 -11.57 36.71 -9.20
CA TRP A 51 -10.56 36.45 -8.17
C TRP A 51 -10.74 37.34 -6.94
N ASN A 52 -10.83 36.71 -5.78
CA ASN A 52 -11.05 37.37 -4.50
C ASN A 52 -10.34 36.59 -3.38
N ARG A 53 -10.42 37.08 -2.16
CA ARG A 53 -9.78 36.46 -1.01
C ARG A 53 -10.27 35.04 -0.74
N GLU A 54 -11.53 34.77 -0.90
CA GLU A 54 -12.14 33.47 -0.66
C GLU A 54 -11.62 32.44 -1.68
N GLY A 55 -11.54 32.85 -2.98
CA GLY A 55 -10.93 32.04 -4.02
C GLY A 55 -9.45 31.77 -3.75
N PHE A 56 -8.70 32.74 -3.25
CA PHE A 56 -7.31 32.54 -2.83
C PHE A 56 -7.20 31.51 -1.69
N GLU A 57 -8.07 31.56 -0.67
CA GLU A 57 -8.08 30.62 0.45
C GLU A 57 -8.48 29.20 -0.01
N ARG A 58 -9.45 29.06 -0.94
CA ARG A 58 -9.77 27.77 -1.57
C ARG A 58 -8.58 27.25 -2.39
N GLY A 59 -7.93 28.11 -3.16
CA GLY A 59 -6.71 27.75 -3.92
C GLY A 59 -5.55 27.30 -3.03
N SER A 60 -5.36 27.98 -1.89
CA SER A 60 -4.39 27.58 -0.88
C SER A 60 -4.69 26.19 -0.31
N ALA A 61 -5.95 25.91 0.00
CA ALA A 61 -6.37 24.60 0.48
C ALA A 61 -6.12 23.51 -0.57
N LEU A 62 -6.42 23.77 -1.84
CA LEU A 62 -6.14 22.85 -2.95
C LEU A 62 -4.65 22.62 -3.12
N TYR A 63 -3.82 23.70 -3.09
CA TYR A 63 -2.37 23.56 -3.21
C TYR A 63 -1.78 22.69 -2.11
N ASN A 64 -2.10 22.99 -0.86
CA ASN A 64 -1.63 22.27 0.30
C ASN A 64 -2.17 20.83 0.36
N GLY A 65 -3.35 20.61 -0.22
CA GLY A 65 -3.94 19.30 -0.34
C GLY A 65 -3.37 18.42 -1.45
N ILE A 66 -2.99 19.00 -2.59
CA ILE A 66 -2.74 18.24 -3.83
C ILE A 66 -1.32 18.45 -4.37
N CYS A 67 -0.83 19.71 -4.36
CA CYS A 67 0.35 20.10 -5.12
C CYS A 67 1.63 20.10 -4.30
N ILE A 68 1.54 20.47 -3.01
CA ILE A 68 2.69 20.71 -2.12
C ILE A 68 3.60 19.48 -1.99
N THR A 69 3.05 18.29 -2.03
CA THR A 69 3.83 17.04 -1.90
C THR A 69 4.90 16.93 -2.97
N CYS A 70 4.55 17.25 -4.21
CA CYS A 70 5.47 17.18 -5.35
C CYS A 70 6.25 18.47 -5.56
N HIS A 71 5.61 19.64 -5.38
CA HIS A 71 6.16 20.94 -5.71
C HIS A 71 6.84 21.64 -4.51
N GLY A 72 6.48 21.26 -3.28
CA GLY A 72 7.01 21.88 -2.06
C GLY A 72 6.45 23.28 -1.80
N ASN A 73 7.12 24.02 -0.94
CA ASN A 73 6.88 25.43 -0.63
C ASN A 73 8.21 26.14 -0.32
N LEU A 74 8.14 27.39 0.12
CA LEU A 74 9.34 28.21 0.39
C LEU A 74 10.28 27.61 1.47
N THR A 75 9.76 26.79 2.37
CA THR A 75 10.52 26.21 3.49
C THR A 75 10.83 24.73 3.31
N GLN A 76 10.11 24.04 2.41
CA GLN A 76 10.24 22.61 2.22
C GLN A 76 10.28 22.28 0.71
N ALA A 77 11.31 21.58 0.28
CA ALA A 77 11.40 21.07 -1.09
C ALA A 77 10.34 19.99 -1.35
N GLY A 78 9.82 19.96 -2.57
CA GLY A 78 8.92 18.91 -3.01
C GLY A 78 9.61 17.54 -3.08
N SER A 79 8.82 16.48 -2.99
CA SER A 79 9.31 15.10 -3.00
C SER A 79 9.85 14.63 -4.35
N LEU A 80 9.47 15.28 -5.45
CA LEU A 80 9.92 14.95 -6.79
C LEU A 80 10.97 15.95 -7.27
N PRO A 81 12.23 15.55 -7.49
CA PRO A 81 13.30 16.46 -7.96
C PRO A 81 13.03 17.09 -9.32
N THR A 82 12.14 16.48 -10.12
CA THR A 82 11.72 16.99 -11.44
C THR A 82 10.53 17.94 -11.37
N SER A 83 9.87 18.03 -10.21
CA SER A 83 8.76 18.96 -9.99
C SER A 83 9.28 20.38 -9.83
N ARG A 84 8.55 21.29 -10.42
CA ARG A 84 8.91 22.70 -10.48
C ARG A 84 8.71 23.39 -9.13
N ALA A 85 9.73 24.10 -8.69
CA ALA A 85 9.64 25.01 -7.56
C ALA A 85 9.10 26.37 -8.08
N PHE A 86 7.82 26.65 -7.87
CA PHE A 86 7.14 27.81 -8.44
C PHE A 86 7.76 29.17 -8.06
N TRP A 87 8.41 29.23 -6.89
CA TRP A 87 9.04 30.48 -6.39
C TRP A 87 10.37 30.83 -7.07
N LYS A 88 10.92 29.98 -7.95
CA LYS A 88 12.24 30.24 -8.57
C LYS A 88 12.42 29.73 -9.99
N GLU A 89 11.53 28.88 -10.51
CA GLU A 89 11.72 28.26 -11.83
C GLU A 89 10.72 28.75 -12.87
N PRO A 90 11.12 28.87 -14.15
CA PRO A 90 10.23 29.31 -15.23
C PRO A 90 9.22 28.21 -15.61
N PHE A 91 8.06 28.56 -16.13
CA PHE A 91 7.08 27.63 -16.68
C PHE A 91 7.48 27.13 -18.07
N LYS A 92 7.14 25.87 -18.40
CA LYS A 92 7.44 25.28 -19.72
C LYS A 92 6.39 25.67 -20.78
N ASN A 93 5.14 25.69 -20.39
CA ASN A 93 4.00 25.88 -21.30
C ASN A 93 3.35 27.29 -21.20
N GLY A 94 4.08 28.25 -20.65
CA GLY A 94 3.54 29.61 -20.38
C GLY A 94 3.09 29.76 -18.92
N SER A 95 3.25 30.99 -18.41
CA SER A 95 2.93 31.39 -17.02
C SER A 95 1.68 32.28 -16.94
N ASP A 96 1.02 32.54 -18.06
CA ASP A 96 -0.27 33.21 -18.05
C ASP A 96 -1.36 32.29 -17.48
N PRO A 97 -2.43 32.84 -16.91
CA PRO A 97 -3.45 32.03 -16.22
C PRO A 97 -4.08 30.93 -17.09
N TYR A 98 -4.30 31.20 -18.37
CA TYR A 98 -4.94 30.24 -19.26
C TYR A 98 -4.00 29.11 -19.67
N SER A 99 -2.73 29.39 -19.89
CA SER A 99 -1.72 28.36 -20.15
C SER A 99 -1.52 27.44 -18.94
N ILE A 100 -1.55 27.98 -17.72
CA ILE A 100 -1.53 27.16 -16.49
C ILE A 100 -2.82 26.33 -16.38
N TYR A 101 -3.99 26.92 -16.68
CA TYR A 101 -5.27 26.20 -16.66
C TYR A 101 -5.27 25.00 -17.61
N LYS A 102 -4.76 25.16 -18.85
CA LYS A 102 -4.59 24.04 -19.78
C LYS A 102 -3.63 22.98 -19.24
N THR A 103 -2.48 23.40 -18.72
CA THR A 103 -1.50 22.49 -18.15
C THR A 103 -2.07 21.67 -16.98
N LEU A 104 -2.91 22.28 -16.14
CA LEU A 104 -3.63 21.56 -15.10
C LEU A 104 -4.65 20.56 -15.67
N GLY A 105 -5.32 20.90 -16.76
CA GLY A 105 -6.30 20.03 -17.41
C GLY A 105 -5.71 18.88 -18.22
N GLU A 106 -4.55 19.08 -18.81
CA GLU A 106 -3.89 18.15 -19.74
C GLU A 106 -2.75 17.37 -19.09
N GLY A 107 -2.19 17.87 -17.97
CA GLY A 107 -0.99 17.35 -17.36
C GLY A 107 0.28 17.77 -18.09
N LEU A 108 1.46 17.43 -17.52
CA LEU A 108 2.76 17.71 -18.14
C LEU A 108 3.82 16.73 -17.64
N GLY A 109 4.26 15.83 -18.49
CA GLY A 109 5.28 14.83 -18.13
C GLY A 109 4.83 13.91 -16.99
N GLN A 110 5.42 14.07 -15.82
CA GLN A 110 5.04 13.31 -14.62
C GLN A 110 3.86 13.92 -13.85
N MET A 111 3.50 15.16 -14.16
CA MET A 111 2.34 15.83 -13.56
C MET A 111 1.05 15.36 -14.24
N PRO A 112 0.11 14.79 -13.49
CA PRO A 112 -1.15 14.32 -14.06
C PRO A 112 -2.06 15.46 -14.56
N ALA A 113 -3.02 15.09 -15.40
CA ALA A 113 -4.18 15.93 -15.69
C ALA A 113 -5.12 15.96 -14.47
N TRP A 114 -5.51 17.16 -14.04
CA TRP A 114 -6.40 17.37 -12.89
C TRP A 114 -7.84 17.57 -13.36
N THR A 115 -8.39 16.53 -14.01
CA THR A 115 -9.70 16.55 -14.67
C THR A 115 -10.86 16.66 -13.69
N PHE A 116 -10.66 16.22 -12.45
CA PHE A 116 -11.66 16.29 -11.39
C PHE A 116 -11.81 17.68 -10.74
N LEU A 117 -10.90 18.62 -11.00
CA LEU A 117 -11.06 20.00 -10.56
C LEU A 117 -11.98 20.76 -11.52
N THR A 118 -12.98 21.44 -10.97
CA THR A 118 -13.83 22.33 -11.76
C THR A 118 -13.02 23.50 -12.32
N PRO A 119 -13.49 24.15 -13.38
CA PRO A 119 -12.83 25.34 -13.90
C PRO A 119 -12.58 26.43 -12.85
N GLU A 120 -13.54 26.66 -11.95
CA GLU A 120 -13.39 27.58 -10.82
C GLU A 120 -12.26 27.15 -9.88
N GLN A 121 -12.23 25.88 -9.47
CA GLN A 121 -11.18 25.35 -8.59
C GLN A 121 -9.79 25.45 -9.21
N ARG A 122 -9.65 25.21 -10.53
CA ARG A 122 -8.38 25.43 -11.23
C ARG A 122 -7.96 26.89 -11.21
N TYR A 123 -8.88 27.83 -11.41
CA TYR A 123 -8.56 29.27 -11.33
C TYR A 123 -8.31 29.76 -9.90
N ASP A 124 -8.95 29.21 -8.88
CA ASP A 124 -8.62 29.45 -7.47
C ASP A 124 -7.19 29.01 -7.16
N LEU A 125 -6.80 27.82 -7.63
CA LEU A 125 -5.43 27.30 -7.49
C LEU A 125 -4.42 28.18 -8.22
N ILE A 126 -4.72 28.62 -9.44
CA ILE A 126 -3.88 29.54 -10.22
C ILE A 126 -3.75 30.89 -9.50
N HIS A 127 -4.82 31.42 -8.94
CA HIS A 127 -4.80 32.65 -8.15
C HIS A 127 -3.84 32.51 -6.97
N TYR A 128 -3.93 31.42 -6.20
CA TYR A 128 -3.00 31.13 -5.09
C TYR A 128 -1.54 31.04 -5.57
N LEU A 129 -1.25 30.26 -6.61
CA LEU A 129 0.11 30.16 -7.16
C LEU A 129 0.70 31.51 -7.54
N ARG A 130 -0.09 32.37 -8.16
CA ARG A 130 0.33 33.69 -8.61
C ARG A 130 0.63 34.64 -7.47
N GLU A 131 -0.28 34.74 -6.48
CA GLU A 131 -0.13 35.69 -5.37
C GLU A 131 0.85 35.21 -4.32
N GLU A 132 0.92 33.88 -4.03
CA GLU A 132 1.79 33.30 -3.02
C GLU A 132 3.23 33.12 -3.49
N PHE A 133 3.44 32.62 -4.72
CA PHE A 133 4.78 32.27 -5.18
C PHE A 133 5.31 33.19 -6.27
N LEU A 134 4.52 33.46 -7.32
CA LEU A 134 5.07 34.16 -8.49
C LEU A 134 5.30 35.63 -8.21
N LYS A 135 4.32 36.33 -7.71
CA LYS A 135 4.36 37.78 -7.47
C LYS A 135 5.45 38.18 -6.46
N PRO A 136 5.60 37.56 -5.29
CA PRO A 136 6.62 37.92 -4.32
C PRO A 136 8.00 37.34 -4.64
N HIS A 137 8.09 36.13 -5.21
CA HIS A 137 9.35 35.37 -5.25
C HIS A 137 9.86 35.04 -6.66
N ASN A 138 8.99 35.06 -7.70
CA ASN A 138 9.35 34.71 -9.08
C ASN A 138 8.71 35.68 -10.07
N ARG A 139 9.08 36.92 -9.96
CA ARG A 139 8.50 38.01 -10.79
C ARG A 139 8.69 37.82 -12.30
N ALA A 140 9.73 37.12 -12.72
CA ALA A 140 9.98 36.82 -14.13
C ALA A 140 8.91 35.89 -14.72
N ALA A 141 8.27 35.06 -13.89
CA ALA A 141 7.18 34.19 -14.28
C ALA A 141 5.79 34.79 -13.96
N TYR A 142 5.71 35.96 -13.34
CA TYR A 142 4.45 36.60 -13.00
C TYR A 142 3.89 37.35 -14.22
N PHE A 143 2.88 36.77 -14.84
CA PHE A 143 2.23 37.35 -16.02
C PHE A 143 1.18 38.39 -15.58
N PRO A 144 1.23 39.67 -16.07
CA PRO A 144 0.21 40.69 -15.77
C PRO A 144 -1.11 40.40 -16.50
N VAL A 145 -2.20 40.32 -15.74
CA VAL A 145 -3.54 40.20 -16.33
C VAL A 145 -4.04 41.57 -16.74
N THR A 146 -4.11 41.82 -18.06
CA THR A 146 -4.60 43.09 -18.63
C THR A 146 -5.97 42.91 -19.24
N PRO A 147 -6.73 44.03 -19.49
CA PRO A 147 -7.99 43.96 -20.21
C PRO A 147 -7.87 43.30 -21.59
N GLU A 148 -6.77 43.55 -22.30
CA GLU A 148 -6.47 42.99 -23.64
C GLU A 148 -6.27 41.48 -23.56
N TYR A 149 -5.52 40.99 -22.55
CA TYR A 149 -5.36 39.56 -22.29
C TYR A 149 -6.71 38.88 -22.03
N LEU A 150 -7.55 39.46 -21.17
CA LEU A 150 -8.87 38.94 -20.87
C LEU A 150 -9.81 38.92 -22.08
N ALA A 151 -9.71 39.94 -22.96
CA ALA A 151 -10.50 39.99 -24.17
C ALA A 151 -10.09 38.96 -25.23
N GLY A 152 -8.81 38.53 -25.20
CA GLY A 152 -8.23 37.50 -26.09
C GLY A 152 -8.48 36.05 -25.65
N LEU A 153 -9.04 35.81 -24.44
CA LEU A 153 -9.33 34.47 -23.98
C LEU A 153 -10.49 33.80 -24.72
N PRO A 154 -10.48 32.48 -24.87
CA PRO A 154 -11.60 31.73 -25.41
C PRO A 154 -12.89 32.07 -24.67
N LYS A 155 -13.95 32.25 -25.42
CA LYS A 155 -15.30 32.49 -24.89
C LYS A 155 -16.04 31.16 -24.85
N GLY A 156 -16.74 30.89 -23.78
CA GLY A 156 -17.60 29.72 -23.66
C GLY A 156 -18.74 29.77 -24.68
N ALA A 157 -19.16 28.61 -25.14
CA ALA A 157 -20.24 28.46 -26.13
C ALA A 157 -21.65 28.79 -25.56
N GLY A 158 -21.75 29.23 -24.31
CA GLY A 158 -23.01 29.47 -23.60
C GLY A 158 -23.62 28.16 -23.07
N GLY A 159 -24.08 28.18 -21.84
CA GLY A 159 -24.65 27.04 -21.13
C GLY A 159 -24.08 26.90 -19.73
N ALA A 160 -24.79 26.21 -18.86
CA ALA A 160 -24.29 25.91 -17.52
C ALA A 160 -23.22 24.83 -17.61
N PHE A 161 -22.06 25.05 -16.97
CA PHE A 161 -21.04 24.03 -16.84
C PHE A 161 -21.59 22.79 -16.11
N GLN A 162 -21.48 21.64 -16.76
CA GLN A 162 -21.92 20.37 -16.14
C GLN A 162 -20.72 19.68 -15.50
N LYS A 163 -20.84 19.39 -14.19
CA LYS A 163 -19.81 18.65 -13.45
C LYS A 163 -19.74 17.21 -13.93
N THR A 164 -18.52 16.72 -14.15
CA THR A 164 -18.29 15.31 -14.42
C THR A 164 -18.54 14.46 -13.16
N ALA A 165 -18.70 13.15 -13.35
CA ALA A 165 -18.82 12.22 -12.22
C ALA A 165 -17.62 12.30 -11.25
N GLU A 166 -16.41 12.51 -11.77
CA GLU A 166 -15.19 12.69 -10.96
C GLU A 166 -15.24 13.97 -10.12
N MET A 167 -15.74 15.08 -10.68
CA MET A 167 -15.89 16.34 -9.96
C MET A 167 -16.93 16.23 -8.84
N ILE A 168 -18.04 15.55 -9.11
CA ILE A 168 -19.08 15.28 -8.11
C ILE A 168 -18.52 14.39 -6.98
N GLU A 169 -17.74 13.37 -7.33
CA GLU A 169 -17.13 12.50 -6.35
C GLU A 169 -16.10 13.24 -5.47
N PHE A 170 -15.31 14.11 -6.08
CA PHE A 170 -14.34 14.94 -5.34
C PHE A 170 -15.05 15.86 -4.32
N GLU A 171 -16.20 16.44 -4.67
CA GLU A 171 -16.98 17.29 -3.76
C GLU A 171 -17.61 16.54 -2.57
N LYS A 172 -17.87 15.26 -2.70
CA LYS A 172 -18.35 14.43 -1.56
C LYS A 172 -17.32 14.30 -0.44
N GLY A 173 -16.08 14.71 -0.69
CA GLY A 173 -14.97 14.59 0.25
C GLY A 173 -14.32 13.20 0.23
N PRO A 174 -13.30 13.01 1.08
CA PRO A 174 -12.48 11.81 1.05
C PRO A 174 -13.24 10.54 1.38
N LYS A 175 -12.96 9.46 0.65
CA LYS A 175 -13.58 8.15 0.88
C LYS A 175 -13.33 7.62 2.29
N TYR A 176 -12.13 7.83 2.85
CA TYR A 176 -11.81 7.38 4.21
C TYR A 176 -12.65 8.04 5.30
N LEU A 177 -13.18 9.26 5.10
CA LEU A 177 -14.09 9.90 6.05
C LEU A 177 -15.49 9.30 6.04
N ARG A 178 -15.87 8.66 4.93
CA ARG A 178 -17.19 8.03 4.75
C ARG A 178 -17.18 6.55 5.10
N MET A 179 -16.00 5.90 4.98
CA MET A 179 -15.84 4.46 5.16
C MET A 179 -16.19 4.00 6.58
N ASN A 180 -16.98 2.94 6.67
CA ASN A 180 -17.22 2.20 7.90
C ASN A 180 -16.12 1.15 8.09
N PHE A 181 -15.20 1.40 9.02
CA PHE A 181 -14.09 0.49 9.34
C PHE A 181 -14.47 -0.64 10.30
N GLY A 182 -15.76 -0.80 10.66
CA GLY A 182 -16.18 -1.71 11.72
C GLY A 182 -16.03 -1.10 13.11
N PRO A 183 -16.24 -1.86 14.18
CA PRO A 183 -16.22 -1.36 15.55
C PRO A 183 -14.82 -1.08 16.10
N ALA A 184 -13.77 -1.58 15.41
CA ALA A 184 -12.36 -1.37 15.75
C ALA A 184 -11.52 -1.07 14.53
N LEU A 185 -10.41 -0.33 14.73
CA LEU A 185 -9.41 -0.04 13.72
C LEU A 185 -8.02 -0.35 14.27
N PHE A 186 -7.31 -1.25 13.58
CA PHE A 186 -5.89 -1.49 13.81
C PHE A 186 -5.07 -0.44 13.09
N TRP A 187 -4.31 0.37 13.83
CA TRP A 187 -3.54 1.48 13.23
C TRP A 187 -2.45 2.00 14.17
N THR A 188 -1.40 2.60 13.60
CA THR A 188 -0.45 3.39 14.38
C THR A 188 -1.09 4.73 14.77
N LEU A 189 -1.26 4.98 16.05
CA LEU A 189 -1.91 6.18 16.58
C LEU A 189 -1.05 6.90 17.63
N GLN A 190 -0.83 8.18 17.40
CA GLN A 190 -0.19 9.06 18.37
C GLN A 190 -1.21 9.55 19.38
N VAL A 191 -0.93 9.35 20.67
CA VAL A 191 -1.79 9.81 21.78
C VAL A 191 -1.29 11.07 22.46
N ALA A 192 0.03 11.30 22.42
CA ALA A 192 0.69 12.49 22.92
C ALA A 192 2.07 12.65 22.25
N THR A 193 2.76 13.75 22.49
CA THR A 193 4.14 13.95 22.02
C THR A 193 5.02 12.80 22.50
N ASN A 194 5.72 12.14 21.57
CA ASN A 194 6.58 10.97 21.83
C ASN A 194 5.86 9.77 22.47
N ASN A 195 4.55 9.71 22.39
CA ASN A 195 3.76 8.58 22.88
C ASN A 195 2.86 8.06 21.76
N ILE A 196 3.30 6.97 21.17
CA ILE A 196 2.66 6.34 20.01
C ILE A 196 2.34 4.89 20.36
N ALA A 197 1.13 4.45 20.03
CA ALA A 197 0.78 3.04 19.95
C ALA A 197 1.11 2.62 18.51
N TYR A 198 2.26 1.98 18.31
CA TYR A 198 2.71 1.58 16.97
C TYR A 198 1.81 0.52 16.36
N LYS A 199 1.32 -0.39 17.19
CA LYS A 199 0.36 -1.43 16.84
C LYS A 199 -0.91 -1.24 17.67
N GLY A 200 -1.58 -0.11 17.42
CA GLY A 200 -2.78 0.29 18.12
C GLY A 200 -4.03 -0.47 17.67
N ILE A 201 -4.96 -0.70 18.59
CA ILE A 201 -6.32 -1.17 18.34
C ILE A 201 -7.25 -0.14 18.95
N ALA A 202 -7.79 0.75 18.13
CA ALA A 202 -8.78 1.74 18.57
C ALA A 202 -10.17 1.13 18.50
N ILE A 203 -10.88 1.13 19.61
CA ILE A 203 -12.20 0.53 19.77
C ILE A 203 -13.21 1.62 20.12
N ARG A 204 -14.33 1.63 19.43
CA ARG A 204 -15.48 2.49 19.75
C ARG A 204 -16.18 1.98 21.00
N LEU A 205 -16.55 2.89 21.90
CA LEU A 205 -17.19 2.56 23.18
C LEU A 205 -18.69 2.85 23.21
N ASP A 206 -19.13 3.83 22.41
CA ASP A 206 -20.54 4.20 22.30
C ASP A 206 -21.24 3.42 21.20
N ASP A 207 -22.55 3.23 21.34
CA ASP A 207 -23.36 2.55 20.34
C ASP A 207 -23.76 3.50 19.19
N GLY A 208 -24.04 2.94 18.00
CA GLY A 208 -24.54 3.69 16.87
C GLY A 208 -23.96 3.25 15.52
N PRO A 209 -24.54 3.72 14.41
CA PRO A 209 -24.12 3.31 13.06
C PRO A 209 -22.77 3.90 12.66
N GLY A 210 -22.16 3.38 11.59
CA GLY A 210 -20.99 3.95 10.91
C GLY A 210 -19.63 3.49 11.43
N GLY A 211 -19.57 2.62 12.41
CA GLY A 211 -18.34 2.03 12.93
C GLY A 211 -17.49 2.97 13.77
N VAL A 212 -16.19 2.62 13.95
CA VAL A 212 -15.28 3.31 14.86
C VAL A 212 -15.08 4.78 14.51
N SER A 213 -15.08 5.16 13.24
CA SER A 213 -14.87 6.54 12.79
C SER A 213 -16.04 7.49 13.10
N LYS A 214 -17.20 6.96 13.44
CA LYS A 214 -18.44 7.71 13.72
C LYS A 214 -18.85 7.69 15.19
N GLY A 215 -18.01 7.15 16.06
CA GLY A 215 -18.20 7.18 17.50
C GLY A 215 -17.95 8.56 18.12
N HIS A 216 -18.24 8.67 19.42
CA HIS A 216 -17.94 9.85 20.24
C HIS A 216 -17.06 9.52 21.46
N ALA A 217 -16.77 8.24 21.68
CA ALA A 217 -15.89 7.78 22.74
C ALA A 217 -15.10 6.54 22.28
N TRP A 218 -13.82 6.50 22.63
CA TRP A 218 -12.92 5.45 22.19
C TRP A 218 -11.90 5.07 23.24
N MET A 219 -11.39 3.84 23.12
CA MET A 219 -10.23 3.35 23.88
C MET A 219 -9.20 2.75 22.89
N LEU A 220 -7.93 3.03 23.14
CA LEU A 220 -6.81 2.55 22.34
C LEU A 220 -5.97 1.56 23.13
N TYR A 221 -5.90 0.33 22.67
CA TYR A 221 -4.93 -0.68 23.12
C TYR A 221 -3.67 -0.62 22.24
N ASP A 222 -2.52 -0.96 22.80
CA ASP A 222 -1.27 -1.18 22.09
C ASP A 222 -0.91 -2.67 22.25
N HIS A 223 -1.07 -3.47 21.19
CA HIS A 223 -0.97 -4.92 21.32
C HIS A 223 0.48 -5.45 21.42
N ASP A 224 1.49 -4.61 21.21
CA ASP A 224 2.88 -4.98 21.55
C ASP A 224 3.11 -5.04 23.08
N THR A 225 2.35 -4.28 23.87
CA THR A 225 2.53 -4.11 25.33
C THR A 225 1.31 -4.44 26.16
N MET A 226 0.17 -4.66 25.51
CA MET A 226 -1.15 -4.79 26.12
C MET A 226 -1.48 -3.68 27.14
N ARG A 227 -0.95 -2.46 26.90
CA ARG A 227 -1.38 -1.27 27.60
C ARG A 227 -2.63 -0.69 26.95
N VAL A 228 -3.50 -0.10 27.71
CA VAL A 228 -4.43 0.89 27.20
C VAL A 228 -3.66 2.20 27.09
N ALA A 229 -3.40 2.64 25.86
CA ALA A 229 -2.58 3.83 25.60
C ALA A 229 -3.34 5.13 25.94
N ALA A 230 -4.63 5.18 25.62
CA ALA A 230 -5.50 6.31 25.94
C ALA A 230 -6.98 5.91 25.91
N ALA A 231 -7.82 6.71 26.59
CA ALA A 231 -9.25 6.82 26.31
C ALA A 231 -9.57 8.29 26.03
N TRP A 232 -10.40 8.54 25.02
CA TRP A 232 -10.78 9.92 24.63
C TRP A 232 -12.21 9.97 24.11
N SER A 233 -12.77 11.18 24.05
CA SER A 233 -14.09 11.47 23.52
C SER A 233 -14.10 12.76 22.72
N GLY A 234 -15.07 12.92 21.83
CA GLY A 234 -15.22 14.12 21.01
C GLY A 234 -16.02 13.88 19.74
N GLU A 235 -16.05 14.91 18.88
CA GLU A 235 -16.74 14.88 17.59
C GLU A 235 -15.89 14.23 16.48
N LYS A 236 -14.61 14.03 16.74
CA LYS A 236 -13.67 13.47 15.76
C LYS A 236 -12.87 12.33 16.37
N PHE A 237 -12.76 11.29 15.60
CA PHE A 237 -12.00 10.09 15.97
C PHE A 237 -10.49 10.35 15.99
N VAL A 238 -9.95 10.76 14.82
CA VAL A 238 -8.52 10.99 14.59
C VAL A 238 -8.33 12.13 13.59
N ASP A 239 -7.11 12.61 13.42
CA ASP A 239 -6.77 13.69 12.48
C ASP A 239 -6.62 13.24 11.02
N TRP A 240 -6.72 11.96 10.73
CA TRP A 240 -6.68 11.33 9.40
C TRP A 240 -5.45 11.67 8.54
N ARG A 241 -4.34 12.10 9.17
CA ARG A 241 -3.10 12.33 8.44
C ARG A 241 -2.37 11.01 8.13
N GLY A 242 -1.73 10.94 6.99
CA GLY A 242 -0.87 9.83 6.60
C GLY A 242 -1.19 9.21 5.25
N ILE A 243 -0.27 8.46 4.73
CA ILE A 243 -0.25 7.98 3.34
C ILE A 243 -1.51 7.20 2.92
N ALA A 244 -2.14 6.47 3.82
CA ALA A 244 -3.32 5.67 3.50
C ALA A 244 -4.63 6.47 3.53
N PHE A 245 -4.62 7.66 4.08
CA PHE A 245 -5.76 8.55 4.20
C PHE A 245 -5.60 9.76 3.28
N ASP A 246 -5.00 10.84 3.76
CA ASP A 246 -4.82 12.08 3.00
C ASP A 246 -3.61 12.07 2.07
N GLY A 247 -2.83 10.99 2.03
CA GLY A 247 -1.64 10.82 1.20
C GLY A 247 -0.40 11.56 1.70
N SER A 248 -0.46 12.22 2.85
CA SER A 248 0.68 12.96 3.41
C SER A 248 1.81 12.02 3.79
N HIS A 249 3.04 12.44 3.47
CA HIS A 249 4.27 11.74 3.78
C HIS A 249 4.89 12.28 5.06
N GLN A 250 5.65 11.44 5.76
CA GLN A 250 6.38 11.79 7.00
C GLN A 250 5.49 12.30 8.14
N THR A 251 4.20 12.03 8.04
CA THR A 251 3.23 12.25 9.10
C THR A 251 2.56 10.92 9.45
N HIS A 252 1.96 10.88 10.62
CA HIS A 252 1.18 9.74 11.08
C HIS A 252 -0.06 10.23 11.82
N THR A 253 -1.05 9.36 11.90
CA THR A 253 -2.35 9.67 12.47
C THR A 253 -2.26 9.88 13.98
N GLY A 254 -2.88 10.94 14.49
CA GLY A 254 -3.07 11.23 15.92
C GLY A 254 -4.53 11.15 16.34
N ILE A 255 -4.79 10.84 17.61
CA ILE A 255 -6.16 10.92 18.17
C ILE A 255 -6.61 12.38 18.23
N ASP A 256 -7.89 12.64 17.92
CA ASP A 256 -8.49 13.99 17.93
C ASP A 256 -9.70 14.02 18.88
N GLY A 257 -9.58 14.73 19.99
CA GLY A 257 -10.62 14.85 21.01
C GLY A 257 -10.07 15.09 22.41
N GLU A 258 -10.98 15.15 23.38
CA GLU A 258 -10.65 15.31 24.79
C GLU A 258 -10.22 13.98 25.39
N LYS A 259 -8.99 13.93 25.92
CA LYS A 259 -8.41 12.74 26.54
C LYS A 259 -8.88 12.60 27.96
N LEU A 260 -9.52 11.48 28.27
CA LEU A 260 -9.84 11.15 29.67
C LEU A 260 -8.55 10.81 30.40
N PHE A 261 -7.70 9.96 29.81
CA PHE A 261 -6.37 9.66 30.31
C PHE A 261 -5.43 9.22 29.18
N VAL A 262 -4.12 9.30 29.48
CA VAL A 262 -3.04 8.77 28.62
C VAL A 262 -2.06 8.01 29.51
N ASN A 263 -1.80 6.75 29.21
CA ASN A 263 -0.77 5.96 29.87
C ASN A 263 0.59 6.08 29.14
N PRO A 264 1.71 6.02 29.85
CA PRO A 264 3.05 6.09 29.27
C PRO A 264 3.34 4.90 28.36
N VAL A 265 4.33 5.05 27.48
CA VAL A 265 4.90 3.93 26.70
C VAL A 265 5.47 2.88 27.65
N GLY A 266 5.29 1.59 27.33
CA GLY A 266 5.80 0.47 28.10
C GLY A 266 4.72 -0.56 28.46
N PRO A 267 5.03 -1.57 29.28
CA PRO A 267 4.13 -2.65 29.62
C PRO A 267 2.84 -2.18 30.31
N GLY A 268 1.68 -2.70 29.86
CA GLY A 268 0.41 -2.51 30.56
C GLY A 268 0.32 -3.36 31.84
N TRP A 269 0.89 -4.54 31.80
CA TRP A 269 0.99 -5.46 32.94
C TRP A 269 2.41 -5.50 33.48
N ALA A 270 2.57 -5.58 34.78
CA ALA A 270 3.85 -5.85 35.41
C ALA A 270 4.38 -7.22 35.00
N ASP A 271 5.71 -7.37 35.00
CA ASP A 271 6.35 -8.66 34.78
C ASP A 271 5.80 -9.71 35.75
N PRO A 272 5.17 -10.79 35.24
CA PRO A 272 4.63 -11.85 36.10
C PRO A 272 5.68 -12.53 36.99
N GLN A 273 6.97 -12.42 36.66
CA GLN A 273 8.08 -12.99 37.41
C GLN A 273 8.72 -11.97 38.33
N GLY A 274 8.98 -10.77 37.87
CA GLY A 274 9.70 -9.72 38.58
C GLY A 274 8.85 -8.67 39.26
N GLY A 275 7.54 -8.58 38.96
CA GLY A 275 6.58 -7.67 39.61
C GLY A 275 6.72 -6.18 39.24
N GLY A 276 7.48 -5.86 38.20
CA GLY A 276 7.78 -4.48 37.80
C GLY A 276 7.29 -4.13 36.38
N PHE A 277 7.31 -2.84 36.04
CA PHE A 277 6.93 -2.31 34.71
C PHE A 277 8.14 -1.89 33.86
N ARG A 278 9.32 -2.42 34.14
CA ARG A 278 10.52 -2.14 33.32
C ARG A 278 10.33 -2.75 31.92
N ASP A 279 10.44 -1.91 30.89
CA ASP A 279 10.28 -2.35 29.50
C ASP A 279 11.53 -3.10 29.01
N PRO A 280 11.44 -4.41 28.68
CA PRO A 280 12.57 -5.20 28.20
C PRO A 280 12.71 -5.19 26.69
N ARG A 281 11.82 -4.50 25.95
CA ARG A 281 11.76 -4.56 24.50
C ARG A 281 13.04 -4.03 23.86
N PHE A 282 13.23 -4.42 22.61
CA PHE A 282 14.34 -3.96 21.77
C PHE A 282 14.35 -2.43 21.67
N LEU A 283 15.50 -1.79 21.93
CA LEU A 283 15.66 -0.36 21.72
C LEU A 283 16.15 -0.08 20.30
N GLY A 284 15.37 0.69 19.56
CA GLY A 284 15.75 1.18 18.25
C GLY A 284 16.97 2.10 18.29
N ARG A 285 17.50 2.44 17.11
CA ARG A 285 18.64 3.39 17.01
C ARG A 285 18.32 4.79 17.55
N ASP A 286 17.06 5.11 17.75
CA ASP A 286 16.56 6.35 18.38
C ASP A 286 16.33 6.22 19.89
N GLY A 287 16.65 5.08 20.48
CA GLY A 287 16.49 4.80 21.91
C GLY A 287 15.05 4.50 22.36
N ARG A 288 14.10 4.42 21.44
CA ARG A 288 12.69 4.04 21.75
C ARG A 288 12.50 2.52 21.71
N PRO A 289 11.61 1.96 22.57
CA PRO A 289 11.32 0.53 22.55
C PRO A 289 10.35 0.14 21.41
N TYR A 290 10.63 -0.98 20.72
CA TYR A 290 9.85 -1.48 19.61
C TYR A 290 9.61 -2.98 19.69
N GLY A 291 8.50 -3.43 19.10
CA GLY A 291 8.09 -4.82 19.01
C GLY A 291 7.33 -5.31 20.24
N PRO A 292 6.83 -6.55 20.23
CA PRO A 292 6.05 -7.10 21.32
C PRO A 292 6.91 -7.38 22.56
N LEU A 293 6.27 -7.39 23.73
CA LEU A 293 6.84 -7.95 24.95
C LEU A 293 7.14 -9.46 24.78
N PRO A 294 8.05 -10.04 25.56
CA PRO A 294 8.27 -11.47 25.56
C PRO A 294 6.94 -12.23 25.74
N ARG A 295 6.74 -13.29 24.95
CA ARG A 295 5.45 -14.05 24.94
C ARG A 295 5.10 -14.64 26.30
N GLU A 296 6.11 -15.01 27.08
CA GLU A 296 5.94 -15.49 28.45
C GLU A 296 5.52 -14.39 29.44
N TRP A 297 5.71 -13.13 29.09
CA TRP A 297 5.19 -12.02 29.88
C TRP A 297 3.78 -11.64 29.41
N VAL A 298 3.62 -11.20 28.16
CA VAL A 298 2.33 -10.86 27.56
C VAL A 298 2.30 -11.34 26.12
N HIS A 299 1.21 -12.04 25.76
CA HIS A 299 1.02 -12.48 24.37
C HIS A 299 -0.37 -12.11 23.88
N PHE A 300 -0.43 -11.15 22.95
CA PHE A 300 -1.65 -10.82 22.21
C PHE A 300 -2.12 -11.99 21.38
N LYS A 301 -3.37 -12.42 21.54
CA LYS A 301 -3.97 -13.55 20.82
C LYS A 301 -4.88 -13.15 19.69
N GLY A 302 -5.49 -11.97 19.77
CA GLY A 302 -6.40 -11.47 18.76
C GLY A 302 -7.58 -10.70 19.33
N VAL A 303 -8.54 -10.42 18.45
CA VAL A 303 -9.74 -9.65 18.77
C VAL A 303 -10.98 -10.40 18.30
N TYR A 304 -11.90 -10.66 19.23
CA TYR A 304 -13.24 -11.13 18.91
C TYR A 304 -14.13 -9.93 18.60
N VAL A 305 -14.92 -10.06 17.54
CA VAL A 305 -15.89 -9.05 17.11
C VAL A 305 -17.25 -9.69 17.04
N SER A 306 -18.14 -9.29 17.96
CA SER A 306 -19.50 -9.82 18.08
C SER A 306 -20.50 -8.67 18.00
N GLY A 307 -21.09 -8.46 16.83
CA GLY A 307 -21.85 -7.24 16.55
C GLY A 307 -20.93 -6.00 16.66
N ASP A 308 -21.34 -5.04 17.48
CA ASP A 308 -20.52 -3.85 17.79
C ASP A 308 -19.60 -4.03 19.02
N LYS A 309 -19.62 -5.21 19.65
CA LYS A 309 -18.76 -5.49 20.80
C LYS A 309 -17.43 -6.06 20.36
N VAL A 310 -16.36 -5.59 20.99
CA VAL A 310 -14.98 -5.97 20.68
C VAL A 310 -14.31 -6.47 21.95
N VAL A 311 -13.83 -7.72 21.93
CA VAL A 311 -13.13 -8.33 23.06
C VAL A 311 -11.68 -8.62 22.66
N VAL A 312 -10.75 -8.01 23.36
CA VAL A 312 -9.31 -8.22 23.17
C VAL A 312 -8.88 -9.45 23.95
N ALA A 313 -8.28 -10.42 23.29
CA ALA A 313 -7.82 -11.67 23.91
C ALA A 313 -6.30 -11.70 23.99
N TYR A 314 -5.75 -12.02 25.16
CA TYR A 314 -4.31 -12.12 25.37
C TYR A 314 -3.99 -13.01 26.59
N SER A 315 -2.72 -13.34 26.81
CA SER A 315 -2.27 -13.94 28.05
C SER A 315 -1.27 -13.07 28.79
N VAL A 316 -1.21 -13.23 30.11
CA VAL A 316 -0.22 -12.60 31.01
C VAL A 316 0.37 -13.72 31.87
N GLY A 317 1.62 -14.09 31.62
CA GLY A 317 2.16 -15.35 32.17
C GLY A 317 1.30 -16.53 31.72
N ASP A 318 0.77 -17.28 32.70
CA ASP A 318 -0.13 -18.43 32.50
C ASP A 318 -1.63 -18.03 32.52
N ALA A 319 -1.94 -16.77 32.77
CA ALA A 319 -3.31 -16.28 32.83
C ALA A 319 -3.85 -15.92 31.46
N GLU A 320 -5.00 -16.47 31.07
CA GLU A 320 -5.73 -16.11 29.86
C GLU A 320 -6.73 -14.99 30.19
N VAL A 321 -6.68 -13.92 29.45
CA VAL A 321 -7.45 -12.68 29.70
C VAL A 321 -8.32 -12.37 28.49
N LEU A 322 -9.58 -12.15 28.74
CA LEU A 322 -10.51 -11.46 27.85
C LEU A 322 -10.77 -10.07 28.41
N ASP A 323 -10.71 -9.06 27.56
CA ASP A 323 -10.74 -7.66 27.99
C ASP A 323 -11.64 -6.86 27.05
N MET A 324 -12.75 -6.36 27.55
CA MET A 324 -13.75 -5.62 26.80
C MET A 324 -13.87 -4.19 27.33
N PRO A 325 -13.52 -3.19 26.51
CA PRO A 325 -13.81 -1.80 26.85
C PRO A 325 -15.27 -1.48 26.62
N GLY A 326 -15.78 -0.49 27.33
CA GLY A 326 -17.16 -0.05 27.20
C GLY A 326 -17.39 1.36 27.72
N LEU A 327 -18.60 1.84 27.60
CA LEU A 327 -19.06 3.14 28.10
C LEU A 327 -20.30 2.95 28.97
N ALA A 328 -20.23 3.46 30.21
CA ALA A 328 -21.39 3.53 31.08
C ALA A 328 -21.87 4.98 31.15
N ARG A 329 -23.17 5.20 30.95
CA ARG A 329 -23.81 6.52 31.04
C ARG A 329 -24.76 6.54 32.23
N GLN A 330 -24.70 7.61 33.01
CA GLN A 330 -25.65 7.87 34.09
C GLN A 330 -25.99 9.35 34.10
N GLY A 331 -27.19 9.70 33.63
CA GLY A 331 -27.58 11.08 33.37
C GLY A 331 -26.63 11.70 32.34
N ASP A 332 -26.09 12.87 32.63
CA ASP A 332 -25.14 13.58 31.77
C ASP A 332 -23.69 13.14 31.96
N THR A 333 -23.43 12.19 32.84
CA THR A 333 -22.07 11.72 33.15
C THR A 333 -21.78 10.44 32.43
N SER A 334 -20.66 10.40 31.72
CA SER A 334 -20.11 9.19 31.05
C SER A 334 -18.85 8.72 31.75
N SER A 335 -18.76 7.41 31.98
CA SER A 335 -17.58 6.74 32.52
C SER A 335 -17.13 5.64 31.52
N VAL A 336 -15.86 5.56 31.30
CA VAL A 336 -15.27 4.46 30.51
C VAL A 336 -15.19 3.24 31.43
N THR A 337 -15.56 2.07 30.90
CA THR A 337 -15.46 0.82 31.63
C THR A 337 -14.47 -0.11 30.95
N ARG A 338 -13.92 -1.04 31.73
CA ARG A 338 -13.07 -2.11 31.25
C ARG A 338 -13.40 -3.39 31.98
N THR A 339 -13.96 -4.37 31.29
CA THR A 339 -14.36 -5.65 31.84
C THR A 339 -13.32 -6.70 31.52
N LEU A 340 -12.75 -7.34 32.52
CA LEU A 340 -11.77 -8.41 32.38
C LEU A 340 -12.35 -9.73 32.90
N ASN A 341 -12.27 -10.77 32.06
CA ASN A 341 -12.51 -12.15 32.48
C ASN A 341 -11.19 -12.90 32.40
N ILE A 342 -10.71 -13.38 33.53
CA ILE A 342 -9.43 -14.07 33.67
C ILE A 342 -9.69 -15.52 34.05
N ARG A 343 -9.30 -16.47 33.18
CA ARG A 343 -9.67 -17.88 33.35
C ARG A 343 -9.04 -18.50 34.61
N ARG A 344 -7.78 -18.19 34.86
CA ARG A 344 -7.01 -18.55 36.06
C ARG A 344 -5.81 -17.63 36.15
N ALA A 345 -5.26 -17.45 37.30
CA ALA A 345 -3.99 -16.77 37.53
C ALA A 345 -3.17 -17.59 38.54
N GLY A 346 -2.09 -18.22 38.10
CA GLY A 346 -1.22 -19.05 38.94
C GLY A 346 -0.45 -18.21 39.97
N ARG A 347 -0.44 -16.93 39.83
CA ARG A 347 0.19 -15.94 40.71
C ARG A 347 -0.56 -14.62 40.71
N GLU A 348 -0.26 -13.74 41.64
CA GLU A 348 -0.79 -12.36 41.66
C GLU A 348 -0.24 -11.63 40.46
N LEU A 349 -1.11 -10.85 39.77
CA LEU A 349 -0.78 -10.03 38.61
C LEU A 349 -1.14 -8.56 38.90
N LEU A 350 -0.41 -7.63 38.29
CA LEU A 350 -0.61 -6.20 38.47
C LEU A 350 -0.77 -5.50 37.11
N LEU A 351 -1.89 -4.84 36.92
CA LEU A 351 -2.22 -4.08 35.70
C LEU A 351 -2.18 -2.58 36.00
N ARG A 352 -1.42 -1.80 35.21
CA ARG A 352 -1.50 -0.36 35.20
C ARG A 352 -2.79 0.07 34.47
N VAL A 353 -3.69 0.75 35.19
CA VAL A 353 -5.01 1.13 34.68
C VAL A 353 -4.99 2.54 34.10
N ALA A 354 -4.73 3.56 34.90
CA ALA A 354 -4.74 4.97 34.53
C ALA A 354 -3.92 5.81 35.54
N PRO A 355 -3.49 7.04 35.17
CA PRO A 355 -2.87 7.98 36.11
C PRO A 355 -3.80 8.36 37.26
N VAL A 356 -3.23 8.78 38.40
CA VAL A 356 -3.99 9.13 39.61
C VAL A 356 -4.78 10.43 39.50
N ASP A 357 -4.70 11.16 38.42
CA ASP A 357 -5.48 12.37 38.13
C ASP A 357 -6.92 12.09 37.64
N VAL A 358 -7.23 10.85 37.32
CA VAL A 358 -8.59 10.35 37.07
C VAL A 358 -9.08 9.52 38.27
N ASP A 359 -10.37 9.28 38.35
CA ASP A 359 -10.98 8.37 39.33
C ASP A 359 -11.08 6.97 38.73
N VAL A 360 -10.62 5.96 39.49
CA VAL A 360 -10.71 4.55 39.11
C VAL A 360 -11.34 3.78 40.24
N ARG A 361 -12.40 3.03 39.94
CA ARG A 361 -13.13 2.21 40.91
C ARG A 361 -13.38 0.80 40.36
N LEU A 362 -13.56 -0.14 41.27
CA LEU A 362 -14.11 -1.44 40.92
C LEU A 362 -15.63 -1.40 40.99
N ALA A 363 -16.29 -2.00 39.98
CA ALA A 363 -17.72 -2.28 40.08
C ALA A 363 -18.02 -3.22 41.27
N ARG A 364 -19.13 -3.03 41.93
CA ARG A 364 -19.54 -3.89 43.07
C ARG A 364 -19.69 -5.33 42.60
N GLY A 365 -19.05 -6.25 43.31
CA GLY A 365 -18.99 -7.68 42.95
C GLY A 365 -17.81 -8.06 42.04
N SER A 366 -16.92 -7.14 41.75
CA SER A 366 -15.68 -7.43 41.07
C SER A 366 -14.70 -8.16 41.97
N ASP A 367 -13.95 -9.09 41.38
CA ASP A 367 -12.78 -9.68 42.01
C ASP A 367 -11.58 -8.71 42.00
N GLY A 368 -10.56 -8.94 42.82
CA GLY A 368 -9.33 -8.12 42.84
C GLY A 368 -9.38 -6.90 43.75
N GLY A 369 -8.36 -6.07 43.67
CA GLY A 369 -8.21 -4.85 44.50
C GLY A 369 -7.50 -3.75 43.71
N LEU A 370 -7.70 -2.50 44.14
CA LEU A 370 -7.00 -1.33 43.60
C LEU A 370 -5.91 -0.89 44.54
N GLU A 371 -4.76 -0.50 43.99
CA GLU A 371 -3.69 0.17 44.71
C GLU A 371 -3.18 1.36 43.88
N GLN A 372 -2.53 2.31 44.54
CA GLN A 372 -1.80 3.37 43.84
C GLN A 372 -0.32 3.05 43.88
N ARG A 373 0.33 3.05 42.70
CA ARG A 373 1.76 2.78 42.56
C ARG A 373 2.36 3.67 41.47
N ASP A 374 3.46 4.32 41.80
CA ASP A 374 4.25 5.16 40.89
C ASP A 374 3.40 6.21 40.12
N GLY A 375 2.40 6.79 40.78
CA GLY A 375 1.51 7.81 40.21
C GLY A 375 0.36 7.23 39.35
N PHE A 376 0.11 5.94 39.43
CA PHE A 376 -0.95 5.25 38.68
C PHE A 376 -1.89 4.49 39.62
N HIS A 377 -3.15 4.37 39.24
CA HIS A 377 -4.05 3.34 39.70
C HIS A 377 -3.66 2.02 39.06
N CYS A 378 -3.42 1.03 39.88
CA CYS A 378 -3.09 -0.33 39.47
C CYS A 378 -4.16 -1.30 40.01
N LEU A 379 -4.57 -2.22 39.14
CA LEU A 379 -5.41 -3.35 39.52
C LEU A 379 -4.54 -4.52 39.94
N ARG A 380 -4.73 -4.98 41.17
CA ARG A 380 -4.16 -6.19 41.72
C ARG A 380 -5.13 -7.35 41.51
N VAL A 381 -4.70 -8.31 40.70
CA VAL A 381 -5.43 -9.54 40.41
C VAL A 381 -4.88 -10.64 41.28
N PRO A 382 -5.67 -11.25 42.20
CA PRO A 382 -5.16 -12.25 43.10
C PRO A 382 -4.86 -13.56 42.38
N ALA A 383 -3.92 -14.33 42.88
CA ALA A 383 -3.75 -15.71 42.45
C ALA A 383 -5.06 -16.49 42.65
N SER A 384 -5.52 -17.21 41.62
CA SER A 384 -6.78 -17.96 41.67
C SER A 384 -6.78 -19.11 40.69
N GLY A 385 -7.18 -20.29 41.18
CA GLY A 385 -7.48 -21.44 40.32
C GLY A 385 -8.88 -21.40 39.70
N LYS A 386 -9.73 -20.43 40.11
CA LYS A 386 -11.08 -20.19 39.56
C LYS A 386 -11.07 -18.98 38.64
N PRO A 387 -12.01 -18.91 37.68
CA PRO A 387 -12.19 -17.70 36.88
C PRO A 387 -12.49 -16.47 37.74
N LEU A 388 -11.87 -15.36 37.40
CA LEU A 388 -12.06 -14.05 38.01
C LEU A 388 -12.80 -13.14 37.02
N ARG A 389 -13.70 -12.30 37.55
CA ARG A 389 -14.43 -11.28 36.79
C ARG A 389 -14.22 -9.92 37.44
N ILE A 390 -13.73 -8.98 36.68
CA ILE A 390 -13.35 -7.64 37.17
C ILE A 390 -13.91 -6.61 36.21
N LYS A 391 -14.54 -5.57 36.75
CA LYS A 391 -14.99 -4.43 35.97
C LYS A 391 -14.46 -3.16 36.60
N LEU A 392 -13.64 -2.45 35.84
CA LEU A 392 -13.10 -1.15 36.18
C LEU A 392 -14.03 -0.07 35.63
N VAL A 393 -14.21 0.98 36.40
CA VAL A 393 -14.95 2.20 36.04
C VAL A 393 -13.98 3.38 36.18
N ILE A 394 -13.78 4.11 35.08
CA ILE A 394 -12.80 5.18 34.97
C ILE A 394 -13.53 6.45 34.57
N SER A 395 -13.39 7.52 35.36
CA SER A 395 -14.07 8.79 35.16
C SER A 395 -13.20 9.98 35.53
N LYS A 396 -13.63 11.19 35.15
CA LYS A 396 -12.99 12.44 35.63
C LYS A 396 -13.20 12.57 37.15
N LYS A 397 -12.22 13.06 37.87
CA LYS A 397 -12.27 13.21 39.35
C LYS A 397 -13.47 14.01 39.88
N SER A 398 -14.01 14.93 39.09
CA SER A 398 -15.14 15.81 39.48
C SER A 398 -16.52 15.21 39.20
N ALA A 399 -16.57 14.04 38.57
CA ALA A 399 -17.83 13.40 38.22
C ALA A 399 -18.46 12.74 39.44
N ALA A 400 -19.75 13.00 39.71
CA ALA A 400 -20.50 12.26 40.70
C ALA A 400 -20.47 10.77 40.27
N ALA A 401 -19.79 9.98 41.08
CA ALA A 401 -19.52 8.61 40.72
C ALA A 401 -20.74 7.72 40.99
N SER A 402 -21.21 7.13 39.93
CA SER A 402 -22.24 6.11 39.99
C SER A 402 -21.72 4.82 40.54
N GLU A 403 -22.48 4.21 41.41
CA GLU A 403 -22.20 2.84 41.83
C GLU A 403 -22.64 1.86 40.74
N ILE A 404 -21.66 1.36 39.98
CA ILE A 404 -21.88 0.32 38.97
C ILE A 404 -21.64 -1.05 39.61
N ALA A 405 -22.52 -2.01 39.36
CA ALA A 405 -22.37 -3.40 39.80
C ALA A 405 -22.06 -4.30 38.61
N MET A 406 -21.42 -5.44 38.86
CA MET A 406 -21.28 -6.53 37.92
C MET A 406 -22.65 -7.07 37.48
N SER A 407 -22.77 -7.43 36.20
CA SER A 407 -23.96 -8.00 35.60
C SER A 407 -23.67 -9.34 34.91
N PRO A 408 -24.68 -10.12 34.55
CA PRO A 408 -24.49 -11.31 33.75
C PRO A 408 -23.84 -11.04 32.39
N GLU A 409 -24.05 -9.83 31.83
CA GLU A 409 -23.47 -9.39 30.55
C GLU A 409 -21.93 -9.20 30.61
N ASP A 410 -21.36 -9.12 31.82
CA ASP A 410 -19.93 -9.07 32.04
C ASP A 410 -19.23 -10.43 31.90
N ASP A 411 -19.99 -11.50 31.54
CA ASP A 411 -19.45 -12.78 31.10
C ASP A 411 -19.07 -12.70 29.62
N LEU A 412 -17.81 -12.44 29.34
CA LEU A 412 -17.30 -12.24 28.01
C LEU A 412 -17.24 -13.53 27.16
N SER A 413 -17.45 -14.70 27.78
CA SER A 413 -17.45 -16.00 27.08
C SER A 413 -18.54 -16.11 26.00
N VAL A 414 -19.62 -15.34 26.14
CA VAL A 414 -20.71 -15.29 25.14
C VAL A 414 -20.24 -14.76 23.78
N HIS A 415 -19.22 -13.90 23.75
CA HIS A 415 -18.68 -13.31 22.52
C HIS A 415 -17.68 -14.21 21.78
N LEU A 416 -17.30 -15.35 22.37
CA LEU A 416 -16.30 -16.27 21.77
C LEU A 416 -16.89 -17.24 20.74
N LYS A 417 -18.18 -17.19 20.50
CA LYS A 417 -18.92 -18.12 19.63
C LYS A 417 -19.32 -17.50 18.29
N GLY A 418 -18.88 -16.30 18.00
CA GLY A 418 -19.33 -15.49 16.89
C GLY A 418 -20.53 -14.60 17.22
N GLY A 419 -20.73 -13.60 16.42
CA GLY A 419 -21.80 -12.60 16.52
C GLY A 419 -22.78 -12.68 15.35
N PRO A 420 -23.79 -11.80 15.31
CA PRO A 420 -24.65 -11.69 14.12
C PRO A 420 -23.89 -11.08 12.95
N PRO A 421 -24.25 -11.45 11.71
CA PRO A 421 -23.62 -10.89 10.52
C PRO A 421 -23.85 -9.38 10.41
N ARG A 422 -22.81 -8.64 10.02
CA ARG A 422 -22.77 -7.17 9.98
C ARG A 422 -22.78 -6.62 8.56
N TRP A 423 -22.33 -7.43 7.60
CA TRP A 423 -22.02 -6.97 6.24
C TRP A 423 -22.99 -7.55 5.20
N ASN A 424 -24.30 -7.50 5.50
CA ASN A 424 -25.34 -7.96 4.61
C ASN A 424 -26.16 -6.81 3.97
N PRO A 425 -26.72 -7.02 2.75
CA PRO A 425 -26.57 -8.20 1.89
C PRO A 425 -25.27 -8.20 1.08
N PRO A 426 -24.82 -9.35 0.55
CA PRO A 426 -23.79 -9.41 -0.48
C PRO A 426 -24.17 -8.58 -1.72
N ILE A 427 -23.18 -8.08 -2.44
CA ILE A 427 -23.36 -7.19 -3.57
C ILE A 427 -23.09 -7.95 -4.87
N ALA A 428 -24.01 -7.87 -5.83
CA ALA A 428 -23.84 -8.47 -7.14
C ALA A 428 -23.32 -7.45 -8.16
N THR A 429 -22.36 -7.88 -9.00
CA THR A 429 -21.86 -7.12 -10.15
C THR A 429 -21.79 -8.02 -11.37
N HIS A 430 -21.47 -7.44 -12.55
CA HIS A 430 -21.24 -8.16 -13.79
C HIS A 430 -19.81 -7.92 -14.24
N GLY A 431 -19.10 -8.98 -14.65
CA GLY A 431 -17.78 -8.86 -15.23
C GLY A 431 -17.84 -8.40 -16.68
N ILE A 432 -16.67 -8.06 -17.21
CA ILE A 432 -16.52 -7.65 -18.61
C ILE A 432 -15.50 -8.60 -19.26
N LEU A 433 -15.93 -9.31 -20.31
CA LEU A 433 -15.03 -10.18 -21.06
C LEU A 433 -14.17 -9.35 -22.02
N GLY A 434 -12.86 -9.64 -22.02
CA GLY A 434 -11.92 -9.05 -22.95
C GLY A 434 -11.98 -9.66 -24.34
N ASP A 435 -11.51 -8.90 -25.32
CA ASP A 435 -11.41 -9.33 -26.70
C ASP A 435 -10.39 -10.48 -26.88
N ASN A 436 -10.80 -11.50 -27.62
CA ASN A 436 -9.98 -12.67 -27.96
C ASN A 436 -9.17 -12.49 -29.27
N SER A 437 -9.09 -11.28 -29.84
CA SER A 437 -8.37 -11.03 -31.10
C SER A 437 -6.85 -11.16 -30.97
N GLY A 438 -6.29 -10.84 -29.79
CA GLY A 438 -4.87 -10.96 -29.48
C GLY A 438 -4.46 -12.31 -28.87
N PRO A 439 -3.16 -12.49 -28.53
CA PRO A 439 -2.66 -13.70 -27.88
C PRO A 439 -3.13 -13.88 -26.43
N PHE A 440 -3.55 -12.81 -25.81
CA PHE A 440 -4.13 -12.80 -24.47
C PHE A 440 -5.40 -11.95 -24.47
N ALA A 441 -6.41 -12.40 -23.77
CA ALA A 441 -7.62 -11.66 -23.47
C ALA A 441 -7.61 -11.27 -21.98
N VAL A 442 -8.02 -10.05 -21.67
CA VAL A 442 -8.09 -9.54 -20.31
C VAL A 442 -9.54 -9.24 -19.96
N ASP A 443 -10.08 -10.03 -19.05
CA ASP A 443 -11.43 -9.82 -18.51
C ASP A 443 -11.34 -8.99 -17.22
N THR A 444 -12.40 -8.23 -16.94
CA THR A 444 -12.52 -7.48 -15.69
C THR A 444 -13.50 -8.19 -14.76
N VAL A 445 -13.02 -8.60 -13.59
CA VAL A 445 -13.85 -9.04 -12.47
C VAL A 445 -14.31 -7.79 -11.74
N THR A 446 -15.42 -7.20 -12.18
CA THR A 446 -15.84 -5.84 -11.80
C THR A 446 -16.15 -5.73 -10.30
N PRO A 447 -15.42 -4.92 -9.54
CA PRO A 447 -15.75 -4.69 -8.13
C PRO A 447 -17.01 -3.82 -7.99
N PRO A 448 -17.68 -3.86 -6.82
CA PRO A 448 -18.76 -2.95 -6.51
C PRO A 448 -18.34 -1.48 -6.61
N THR A 449 -19.20 -0.65 -7.17
CA THR A 449 -19.02 0.80 -7.19
C THR A 449 -19.41 1.41 -5.84
N GLU A 450 -18.95 2.63 -5.55
CA GLU A 450 -19.27 3.28 -4.28
C GLU A 450 -20.78 3.44 -4.03
N GLY A 451 -21.57 3.69 -5.09
CA GLY A 451 -23.02 3.78 -4.98
C GLY A 451 -23.73 2.46 -4.60
N GLN A 452 -23.05 1.33 -4.77
CA GLN A 452 -23.51 0.00 -4.38
C GLN A 452 -23.04 -0.42 -2.99
N LEU A 453 -22.10 0.32 -2.39
CA LEU A 453 -21.41 -0.02 -1.13
C LEU A 453 -22.06 0.73 0.05
N PRO A 454 -22.95 0.11 0.86
CA PRO A 454 -23.59 0.77 1.99
C PRO A 454 -22.60 1.15 3.09
N TRP A 455 -21.40 0.55 3.07
CA TRP A 455 -20.31 0.80 4.04
C TRP A 455 -19.24 1.74 3.50
N HIS A 456 -19.40 2.27 2.27
CA HIS A 456 -18.45 3.15 1.60
C HIS A 456 -17.01 2.61 1.57
N SER A 457 -16.87 1.31 1.39
CA SER A 457 -15.55 0.65 1.33
C SER A 457 -14.70 1.23 0.20
N TRP A 458 -13.44 1.54 0.49
CA TRP A 458 -12.50 2.01 -0.51
C TRP A 458 -11.78 0.82 -1.13
N MET A 459 -12.19 0.41 -2.33
CA MET A 459 -11.82 -0.84 -2.99
C MET A 459 -10.40 -0.82 -3.59
N ARG A 460 -9.38 -0.43 -2.80
CA ARG A 460 -7.96 -0.47 -3.19
C ARG A 460 -7.37 -1.84 -2.87
N PHE A 461 -7.32 -2.75 -3.86
CA PHE A 461 -6.93 -4.14 -3.63
C PHE A 461 -5.44 -4.32 -3.36
N GLY A 462 -5.11 -4.97 -2.24
CA GLY A 462 -3.74 -5.22 -1.76
C GLY A 462 -3.22 -6.63 -2.01
N GLY A 463 -4.11 -7.61 -2.12
CA GLY A 463 -3.75 -9.01 -2.36
C GLY A 463 -4.97 -9.92 -2.39
N PHE A 464 -4.81 -11.12 -2.95
CA PHE A 464 -5.86 -12.12 -3.04
C PHE A 464 -5.28 -13.53 -3.08
N ASP A 465 -6.12 -14.52 -2.79
CA ASP A 465 -5.86 -15.94 -3.04
C ASP A 465 -7.17 -16.69 -3.29
N PHE A 466 -7.10 -17.89 -3.86
CA PHE A 466 -8.24 -18.75 -4.12
C PHE A 466 -8.44 -19.78 -3.02
N TYR A 467 -9.70 -20.12 -2.73
CA TYR A 467 -9.99 -21.36 -2.06
C TYR A 467 -9.63 -22.56 -2.94
N GLN A 468 -9.46 -23.73 -2.34
CA GLN A 468 -8.99 -24.92 -3.03
C GLN A 468 -9.91 -25.35 -4.21
N ASP A 469 -11.21 -25.12 -4.05
CA ASP A 469 -12.20 -25.42 -5.09
C ASP A 469 -12.14 -24.48 -6.32
N GLY A 470 -11.40 -23.34 -6.20
CA GLY A 470 -11.30 -22.32 -7.25
C GLY A 470 -12.54 -21.47 -7.46
N LYS A 471 -13.70 -21.81 -6.88
CA LYS A 471 -14.97 -21.10 -7.14
C LYS A 471 -15.04 -19.73 -6.48
N ARG A 472 -14.23 -19.52 -5.47
CA ARG A 472 -14.19 -18.29 -4.67
C ARG A 472 -12.76 -17.80 -4.50
N ALA A 473 -12.64 -16.50 -4.38
CA ALA A 473 -11.38 -15.84 -3.98
C ALA A 473 -11.62 -14.94 -2.77
N VAL A 474 -10.59 -14.80 -1.95
CA VAL A 474 -10.54 -13.77 -0.89
C VAL A 474 -9.60 -12.67 -1.35
N ILE A 475 -10.03 -11.42 -1.22
CA ILE A 475 -9.28 -10.24 -1.62
C ILE A 475 -9.29 -9.20 -0.51
N CYS A 476 -8.14 -8.65 -0.16
CA CYS A 476 -8.03 -7.59 0.84
C CYS A 476 -7.91 -6.21 0.19
N THR A 477 -8.34 -5.17 0.92
CA THR A 477 -8.12 -3.77 0.54
C THR A 477 -7.08 -3.12 1.45
N TRP A 478 -6.31 -2.20 0.90
CA TRP A 478 -5.30 -1.45 1.68
C TRP A 478 -5.89 -0.65 2.86
N ASN A 479 -7.19 -0.37 2.82
CA ASN A 479 -7.90 0.36 3.89
C ASN A 479 -8.48 -0.56 4.98
N GLY A 480 -8.21 -1.87 4.92
CA GLY A 480 -8.48 -2.77 6.03
C GLY A 480 -9.66 -3.72 5.84
N ASP A 481 -10.32 -3.73 4.69
CA ASP A 481 -11.38 -4.67 4.39
C ASP A 481 -10.85 -5.99 3.85
N VAL A 482 -11.60 -7.06 4.09
CA VAL A 482 -11.43 -8.35 3.41
C VAL A 482 -12.77 -8.75 2.81
N TRP A 483 -12.72 -9.15 1.55
CA TRP A 483 -13.88 -9.52 0.74
C TRP A 483 -13.75 -10.94 0.22
N GLU A 484 -14.84 -11.68 0.18
CA GLU A 484 -14.97 -12.89 -0.61
C GLU A 484 -15.68 -12.55 -1.92
N VAL A 485 -15.21 -13.08 -3.03
CA VAL A 485 -15.86 -12.96 -4.33
C VAL A 485 -16.05 -14.33 -4.97
N SER A 486 -17.25 -14.58 -5.48
CA SER A 486 -17.62 -15.78 -6.22
C SER A 486 -18.18 -15.45 -7.61
N GLY A 487 -18.38 -16.48 -8.46
CA GLY A 487 -18.79 -16.29 -9.85
C GLY A 487 -17.65 -15.83 -10.75
N ILE A 488 -16.40 -16.03 -10.32
CA ILE A 488 -15.19 -15.59 -11.01
C ILE A 488 -14.79 -16.46 -12.20
N GLU A 489 -15.42 -17.62 -12.36
CA GLU A 489 -15.23 -18.53 -13.49
C GLU A 489 -16.21 -18.22 -14.65
N GLY A 490 -16.08 -18.96 -15.77
CA GLY A 490 -17.00 -18.84 -16.91
C GLY A 490 -17.02 -17.45 -17.54
N ASP A 491 -18.19 -16.94 -17.83
CA ASP A 491 -18.44 -15.68 -18.55
C ASP A 491 -18.59 -14.45 -17.66
N LEU A 492 -18.43 -14.61 -16.34
CA LEU A 492 -18.51 -13.55 -15.34
C LEU A 492 -19.88 -12.83 -15.29
N GLU A 493 -20.95 -13.48 -15.71
CA GLU A 493 -22.29 -12.86 -15.76
C GLU A 493 -22.80 -12.42 -14.39
N ARG A 494 -22.40 -13.11 -13.33
CA ARG A 494 -22.81 -12.78 -11.97
C ARG A 494 -21.68 -12.98 -10.98
N LEU A 495 -21.06 -11.89 -10.61
CA LEU A 495 -20.09 -11.84 -9.51
C LEU A 495 -20.83 -11.51 -8.20
N VAL A 496 -20.50 -12.21 -7.11
CA VAL A 496 -21.07 -11.92 -5.79
C VAL A 496 -19.95 -11.58 -4.83
N TRP A 497 -20.02 -10.37 -4.28
CA TRP A 497 -19.04 -9.82 -3.35
C TRP A 497 -19.62 -9.77 -1.94
N LYS A 498 -18.98 -10.45 -0.99
CA LYS A 498 -19.31 -10.42 0.42
C LYS A 498 -18.17 -9.82 1.21
N ARG A 499 -18.41 -8.73 1.95
CA ARG A 499 -17.45 -8.21 2.90
C ARG A 499 -17.43 -9.16 4.10
N ILE A 500 -16.25 -9.66 4.49
CA ILE A 500 -16.12 -10.67 5.55
C ILE A 500 -15.38 -10.15 6.78
N ALA A 501 -14.51 -9.14 6.62
CA ALA A 501 -13.80 -8.49 7.73
C ALA A 501 -13.51 -7.02 7.40
N SER A 502 -13.17 -6.24 8.42
CA SER A 502 -12.79 -4.83 8.29
C SER A 502 -11.87 -4.37 9.42
N GLY A 503 -11.30 -3.18 9.27
CA GLY A 503 -10.49 -2.52 10.30
C GLY A 503 -9.05 -3.02 10.43
N LEU A 504 -8.57 -3.88 9.53
CA LEU A 504 -7.20 -4.38 9.51
C LEU A 504 -6.19 -3.28 9.11
N PHE A 505 -4.95 -3.39 9.59
CA PHE A 505 -3.92 -2.39 9.34
C PHE A 505 -3.20 -2.61 8.01
N GLN A 506 -3.59 -1.86 6.98
CA GLN A 506 -2.96 -1.84 5.65
C GLN A 506 -2.65 -3.24 5.09
N PRO A 507 -3.66 -4.09 4.86
CA PRO A 507 -3.45 -5.41 4.27
C PRO A 507 -2.85 -5.34 2.86
N LEU A 508 -1.75 -6.08 2.60
CA LEU A 508 -1.06 -6.10 1.30
C LEU A 508 -0.68 -7.51 0.82
N GLY A 509 -1.25 -8.54 1.42
CA GLY A 509 -1.10 -9.93 0.99
C GLY A 509 -2.16 -10.81 1.61
N VAL A 510 -2.62 -11.79 0.85
CA VAL A 510 -3.55 -12.84 1.30
C VAL A 510 -2.99 -14.19 0.90
N LYS A 511 -3.12 -15.16 1.78
CA LYS A 511 -2.86 -16.58 1.53
C LYS A 511 -3.95 -17.44 2.14
N ILE A 512 -4.43 -18.42 1.41
CA ILE A 512 -5.34 -19.44 1.93
C ILE A 512 -4.56 -20.74 2.06
N VAL A 513 -4.53 -21.29 3.27
CA VAL A 513 -3.89 -22.57 3.59
C VAL A 513 -4.92 -23.43 4.29
N ASP A 514 -5.21 -24.61 3.75
CA ASP A 514 -6.22 -25.53 4.29
C ASP A 514 -7.54 -24.80 4.61
N GLU A 515 -8.08 -24.07 3.62
CA GLU A 515 -9.33 -23.27 3.71
C GLU A 515 -9.28 -22.14 4.78
N THR A 516 -8.13 -21.91 5.42
CA THR A 516 -7.93 -20.87 6.42
C THR A 516 -7.30 -19.63 5.79
N ILE A 517 -7.88 -18.46 6.05
CA ILE A 517 -7.45 -17.18 5.48
C ILE A 517 -6.36 -16.56 6.37
N TYR A 518 -5.21 -16.24 5.76
CA TYR A 518 -4.13 -15.47 6.35
C TYR A 518 -3.95 -14.16 5.59
N VAL A 519 -3.78 -13.06 6.32
CA VAL A 519 -3.63 -11.72 5.75
C VAL A 519 -2.39 -11.06 6.33
N THR A 520 -1.48 -10.61 5.46
CA THR A 520 -0.34 -9.79 5.87
C THR A 520 -0.80 -8.37 6.10
N CYS A 521 -0.80 -7.96 7.36
CA CYS A 521 -1.05 -6.61 7.80
C CYS A 521 0.27 -5.90 8.16
N ARG A 522 0.23 -4.60 8.31
CA ARG A 522 1.43 -3.83 8.68
C ARG A 522 1.94 -4.16 10.09
N ASP A 523 1.08 -4.62 10.97
CA ASP A 523 1.36 -4.93 12.39
C ASP A 523 1.50 -6.41 12.69
N MET A 524 0.91 -7.30 11.87
CA MET A 524 0.89 -8.74 12.10
C MET A 524 0.56 -9.53 10.83
N ILE A 525 0.75 -10.84 10.85
CA ILE A 525 -0.01 -11.76 10.02
C ILE A 525 -1.27 -12.14 10.82
N ALA A 526 -2.43 -11.74 10.32
CA ALA A 526 -3.71 -12.09 10.90
C ALA A 526 -4.22 -13.42 10.32
N ARG A 527 -4.77 -14.30 11.18
CA ARG A 527 -5.55 -15.46 10.79
C ARG A 527 -7.01 -15.18 11.04
N LEU A 528 -7.84 -15.28 10.01
CA LEU A 528 -9.23 -14.88 10.06
C LEU A 528 -10.10 -16.10 10.29
N ARG A 529 -10.97 -16.04 11.31
CA ARG A 529 -11.84 -17.15 11.69
C ARG A 529 -13.31 -16.72 11.74
N ASP A 530 -14.11 -17.40 10.98
CA ASP A 530 -15.57 -17.48 11.13
C ASP A 530 -15.86 -18.58 12.15
N LEU A 531 -16.44 -18.23 13.30
CA LEU A 531 -16.65 -19.15 14.43
C LEU A 531 -18.04 -19.76 14.46
N ASN A 532 -18.99 -19.13 13.79
CA ASN A 532 -20.39 -19.56 13.77
C ASN A 532 -20.87 -20.08 12.40
N GLY A 533 -20.04 -19.95 11.35
CA GLY A 533 -20.29 -20.46 10.01
C GLY A 533 -21.23 -19.58 9.18
N ASP A 534 -21.42 -18.29 9.52
CA ASP A 534 -22.27 -17.36 8.78
C ASP A 534 -21.54 -16.69 7.59
N GLY A 535 -20.26 -16.96 7.46
CA GLY A 535 -19.38 -16.46 6.42
C GLY A 535 -18.85 -15.04 6.68
N GLU A 536 -18.90 -14.55 7.93
CA GLU A 536 -18.20 -13.35 8.39
C GLU A 536 -17.17 -13.70 9.47
N ILE A 537 -16.18 -12.87 9.60
CA ILE A 537 -15.08 -13.12 10.53
C ILE A 537 -15.45 -12.60 11.92
N ASP A 538 -15.45 -13.52 12.87
CA ASP A 538 -15.70 -13.24 14.28
C ASP A 538 -14.42 -13.08 15.11
N PHE A 539 -13.31 -13.71 14.68
CA PHE A 539 -12.04 -13.65 15.39
C PHE A 539 -10.90 -13.32 14.44
N ILE A 540 -10.34 -12.14 14.64
CA ILE A 540 -9.11 -11.68 14.01
C ILE A 540 -7.97 -12.16 14.90
N GLU A 541 -7.44 -13.33 14.59
CA GLU A 541 -6.42 -13.99 15.40
C GLU A 541 -5.03 -13.46 15.04
N ASN A 542 -4.23 -13.12 16.04
CA ASN A 542 -2.82 -12.86 15.86
C ASN A 542 -2.07 -14.17 15.58
N PHE A 543 -1.76 -14.42 14.32
CA PHE A 543 -0.92 -15.55 13.96
C PHE A 543 0.56 -15.28 14.28
N ASN A 544 1.02 -14.08 13.95
CA ASN A 544 2.37 -13.62 14.30
C ASN A 544 2.45 -12.08 14.24
N ASN A 545 2.97 -11.46 15.30
CA ASN A 545 3.22 -10.02 15.39
C ASN A 545 4.66 -9.68 15.81
N ASP A 546 5.62 -10.55 15.56
CA ASP A 546 7.00 -10.40 16.02
C ASP A 546 7.72 -9.19 15.40
N HIS A 547 7.42 -8.84 14.13
CA HIS A 547 8.14 -7.76 13.46
C HIS A 547 7.84 -6.40 14.09
N GLN A 548 8.88 -5.54 14.17
CA GLN A 548 8.74 -4.19 14.70
C GLN A 548 8.07 -3.26 13.69
N VAL A 549 7.29 -2.31 14.21
CA VAL A 549 6.65 -1.23 13.46
C VAL A 549 7.05 0.09 14.08
N THR A 550 7.35 1.09 13.26
CA THR A 550 7.52 2.49 13.67
C THR A 550 6.40 3.36 13.08
N GLU A 551 6.41 4.66 13.35
CA GLU A 551 5.45 5.60 12.79
C GLU A 551 5.69 5.92 11.30
N HIS A 552 6.80 5.49 10.72
CA HIS A 552 7.19 5.91 9.37
C HIS A 552 6.26 5.32 8.30
N PHE A 553 5.75 6.16 7.39
CA PHE A 553 4.73 5.80 6.40
C PHE A 553 5.14 4.67 5.44
N HIS A 554 6.43 4.50 5.16
CA HIS A 554 6.93 3.62 4.09
C HIS A 554 7.22 2.17 4.54
N GLU A 555 6.90 1.79 5.74
CA GLU A 555 7.17 0.46 6.31
C GLU A 555 6.12 -0.59 5.92
N PHE A 556 5.85 -0.74 4.64
CA PHE A 556 4.88 -1.71 4.17
C PHE A 556 5.33 -3.15 4.43
N ALA A 557 4.41 -4.02 4.86
CA ALA A 557 4.57 -5.47 4.88
C ALA A 557 3.85 -6.04 3.65
N MET A 558 4.59 -6.59 2.69
CA MET A 558 4.12 -6.84 1.34
C MET A 558 4.20 -8.30 0.91
N GLY A 559 3.12 -8.75 0.28
CA GLY A 559 2.99 -10.11 -0.20
C GLY A 559 2.69 -11.09 0.94
N LEU A 560 2.37 -12.32 0.58
CA LEU A 560 2.33 -13.46 1.49
C LEU A 560 2.42 -14.73 0.65
N GLN A 561 3.46 -15.51 0.88
CA GLN A 561 3.71 -16.76 0.20
C GLN A 561 3.95 -17.87 1.22
N THR A 562 3.80 -19.11 0.80
CA THR A 562 4.13 -20.28 1.61
C THR A 562 5.06 -21.23 0.86
N ASP A 563 5.95 -21.91 1.59
CA ASP A 563 6.68 -23.06 1.06
C ASP A 563 5.85 -24.34 1.20
N ARG A 564 6.44 -25.47 0.79
CA ARG A 564 5.82 -26.80 0.88
C ARG A 564 5.69 -27.32 2.32
N GLU A 565 6.50 -26.78 3.24
CA GLU A 565 6.46 -27.11 4.68
C GLU A 565 5.42 -26.28 5.42
N GLY A 566 4.81 -25.28 4.79
CA GLY A 566 3.79 -24.41 5.35
C GLY A 566 4.34 -23.18 6.08
N ASN A 567 5.63 -22.85 5.95
CA ASN A 567 6.17 -21.58 6.46
C ASN A 567 5.71 -20.41 5.59
N PHE A 568 5.56 -19.24 6.20
CA PHE A 568 5.10 -18.02 5.54
C PHE A 568 6.26 -17.08 5.22
N TYR A 569 6.17 -16.37 4.10
CA TYR A 569 7.18 -15.43 3.61
C TYR A 569 6.54 -14.14 3.14
N TYR A 570 7.11 -13.02 3.55
CA TYR A 570 6.73 -11.68 3.13
C TYR A 570 7.90 -10.72 3.21
N ALA A 571 7.83 -9.60 2.50
CA ALA A 571 8.88 -8.58 2.53
C ALA A 571 8.43 -7.36 3.35
N LYS A 572 9.36 -6.76 4.09
CA LYS A 572 9.14 -5.51 4.80
C LYS A 572 10.01 -4.40 4.22
N SER A 573 9.37 -3.30 3.80
CA SER A 573 10.06 -2.14 3.23
C SER A 573 10.95 -1.43 4.24
N ALA A 574 11.99 -0.74 3.74
CA ALA A 574 12.79 0.20 4.52
C ALA A 574 12.06 1.54 4.70
N ARG A 575 12.59 2.38 5.57
CA ARG A 575 12.17 3.78 5.68
C ARG A 575 12.56 4.55 4.41
N HIS A 576 11.68 5.44 3.97
CA HIS A 576 11.98 6.26 2.79
C HIS A 576 12.99 7.37 3.14
N ALA A 577 14.13 7.37 2.45
CA ALA A 577 15.19 8.36 2.60
C ALA A 577 15.81 8.50 4.02
N LEU A 578 15.58 7.54 4.90
CA LEU A 578 16.03 7.59 6.28
C LEU A 578 16.64 6.25 6.70
N PRO A 579 17.68 6.24 7.55
CA PRO A 579 18.23 5.02 8.12
C PRO A 579 17.19 4.23 8.91
N ALA A 580 17.30 2.91 8.87
CA ALA A 580 16.44 2.01 9.63
C ALA A 580 16.63 2.22 11.15
N LEU A 581 15.53 2.17 11.88
CA LEU A 581 15.53 2.21 13.35
C LEU A 581 15.58 0.81 13.96
N VAL A 582 15.00 -0.17 13.25
CA VAL A 582 14.77 -1.52 13.77
C VAL A 582 15.23 -2.58 12.76
N PRO A 583 15.59 -3.79 13.24
CA PRO A 583 16.13 -4.86 12.40
C PRO A 583 15.28 -5.31 11.21
N HIS A 584 13.96 -5.24 11.33
CA HIS A 584 13.05 -5.72 10.29
C HIS A 584 12.85 -4.76 9.10
N HIS A 585 13.45 -3.57 9.12
CA HIS A 585 13.39 -2.64 7.98
C HIS A 585 14.21 -3.14 6.79
N GLY A 586 13.60 -3.20 5.61
CA GLY A 586 14.27 -3.57 4.37
C GLY A 586 14.68 -5.05 4.32
N THR A 587 13.79 -5.97 4.73
CA THR A 587 14.10 -7.39 4.89
C THR A 587 13.09 -8.30 4.20
N LEU A 588 13.54 -9.53 3.86
CA LEU A 588 12.70 -10.68 3.56
C LEU A 588 12.57 -11.51 4.86
N LEU A 589 11.34 -11.77 5.25
CA LEU A 589 11.01 -12.44 6.51
C LEU A 589 10.39 -13.81 6.27
N LYS A 590 10.75 -14.75 7.13
CA LYS A 590 10.14 -16.08 7.26
C LYS A 590 9.42 -16.16 8.60
N VAL A 591 8.18 -16.64 8.59
CA VAL A 591 7.43 -17.01 9.80
C VAL A 591 7.19 -18.52 9.76
N THR A 592 7.49 -19.21 10.88
CA THR A 592 7.26 -20.65 10.99
C THR A 592 5.78 -20.98 10.81
N LYS A 593 5.48 -22.19 10.34
CA LYS A 593 4.12 -22.68 10.05
C LYS A 593 3.14 -22.60 11.22
N ASP A 594 3.65 -22.56 12.42
CA ASP A 594 2.87 -22.43 13.66
C ASP A 594 2.76 -20.98 14.15
N GLY A 595 3.37 -20.00 13.44
CA GLY A 595 3.39 -18.60 13.81
C GLY A 595 4.27 -18.24 15.00
N SER A 596 5.06 -19.19 15.52
CA SER A 596 5.79 -19.01 16.78
C SER A 596 7.06 -18.18 16.65
N ARG A 597 7.66 -18.08 15.45
CA ARG A 597 8.96 -17.44 15.26
C ARG A 597 9.07 -16.75 13.91
N THR A 598 9.68 -15.57 13.92
CA THR A 598 10.06 -14.79 12.73
C THR A 598 11.57 -14.78 12.56
N GLU A 599 12.04 -15.01 11.34
CA GLU A 599 13.45 -14.98 10.95
C GLU A 599 13.69 -13.97 9.82
N ILE A 600 14.79 -13.22 9.90
CA ILE A 600 15.27 -12.39 8.80
C ILE A 600 16.10 -13.28 7.86
N LEU A 601 15.63 -13.50 6.63
CA LEU A 601 16.32 -14.31 5.65
C LEU A 601 17.33 -13.51 4.83
N ALA A 602 17.00 -12.28 4.47
CA ALA A 602 17.82 -11.42 3.65
C ALA A 602 17.50 -9.95 3.93
N ASN A 603 18.42 -9.06 3.58
CA ASN A 603 18.30 -7.63 3.89
C ASN A 603 18.87 -6.76 2.76
N GLY A 604 18.80 -5.44 2.93
CA GLY A 604 19.27 -4.47 1.96
C GLY A 604 18.26 -4.14 0.87
N PHE A 605 16.96 -4.36 1.12
CA PHE A 605 15.87 -3.93 0.25
C PHE A 605 15.42 -2.51 0.59
N ARG A 606 15.02 -1.77 -0.44
CA ARG A 606 14.42 -0.43 -0.26
C ARG A 606 12.90 -0.52 -0.12
N ALA A 607 12.22 -1.15 -1.08
CA ALA A 607 10.77 -1.32 -1.11
C ALA A 607 10.42 -2.59 -1.90
N ALA A 608 10.78 -3.73 -1.33
CA ALA A 608 10.47 -5.02 -1.91
C ALA A 608 8.95 -5.24 -1.89
N ASN A 609 8.32 -5.37 -3.07
CA ASN A 609 6.89 -5.51 -3.20
C ASN A 609 6.44 -6.93 -3.57
N GLY A 610 7.23 -7.67 -4.30
CA GLY A 610 6.90 -9.01 -4.77
C GLY A 610 7.83 -10.07 -4.20
N VAL A 611 7.25 -11.18 -3.74
CA VAL A 611 7.98 -12.37 -3.27
C VAL A 611 7.45 -13.58 -4.02
N CYS A 612 8.35 -14.33 -4.68
CA CYS A 612 8.06 -15.63 -5.30
C CYS A 612 9.00 -16.66 -4.70
N VAL A 613 8.46 -17.69 -4.09
CA VAL A 613 9.23 -18.80 -3.50
C VAL A 613 9.58 -19.81 -4.59
N ASN A 614 10.84 -20.19 -4.68
CA ASN A 614 11.31 -21.25 -5.57
C ASN A 614 11.43 -22.59 -4.84
N ASP A 615 11.32 -23.69 -5.58
CA ASP A 615 11.38 -25.06 -5.01
C ASP A 615 12.73 -25.41 -4.38
N ASP A 616 13.80 -24.70 -4.74
CA ASP A 616 15.16 -24.87 -4.22
C ASP A 616 15.46 -24.03 -2.97
N GLY A 617 14.44 -23.38 -2.41
CA GLY A 617 14.56 -22.51 -1.22
C GLY A 617 15.16 -21.13 -1.51
N THR A 618 15.36 -20.77 -2.77
CA THR A 618 15.65 -19.39 -3.18
C THR A 618 14.36 -18.63 -3.44
N PHE A 619 14.48 -17.32 -3.65
CA PHE A 619 13.33 -16.45 -3.91
C PHE A 619 13.61 -15.53 -5.09
N PHE A 620 12.56 -15.19 -5.85
CA PHE A 620 12.60 -13.97 -6.63
C PHE A 620 11.91 -12.87 -5.86
N VAL A 621 12.58 -11.73 -5.71
CA VAL A 621 12.06 -10.56 -4.99
C VAL A 621 12.29 -9.32 -5.83
N THR A 622 11.22 -8.57 -6.06
CA THR A 622 11.31 -7.25 -6.73
C THR A 622 11.69 -6.17 -5.73
N ASP A 623 12.41 -5.15 -6.18
CA ASP A 623 12.71 -3.97 -5.38
C ASP A 623 12.60 -2.70 -6.22
N GLN A 624 12.11 -1.63 -5.62
CA GLN A 624 11.81 -0.38 -6.30
C GLN A 624 13.02 0.57 -6.27
N GLU A 625 13.19 1.36 -7.36
CA GLU A 625 14.12 2.48 -7.43
C GLU A 625 13.98 3.43 -6.23
N GLY A 626 15.10 3.92 -5.73
CA GLY A 626 15.15 4.89 -4.64
C GLY A 626 16.58 5.18 -4.17
N HIS A 627 16.71 5.62 -2.93
CA HIS A 627 18.03 5.84 -2.33
C HIS A 627 18.77 4.50 -2.22
N TRP A 628 20.04 4.47 -2.65
CA TRP A 628 20.87 3.27 -2.71
C TRP A 628 20.34 2.14 -3.63
N THR A 629 19.25 2.39 -4.36
CA THR A 629 18.66 1.46 -5.33
C THR A 629 18.53 2.21 -6.65
N PRO A 630 19.53 2.14 -7.54
CA PRO A 630 19.66 3.04 -8.70
C PRO A 630 18.53 2.91 -9.71
N LYS A 631 17.94 1.70 -9.86
CA LYS A 631 16.78 1.40 -10.69
C LYS A 631 15.93 0.31 -10.04
N ASN A 632 14.72 0.11 -10.56
CA ASN A 632 13.93 -1.06 -10.22
C ASN A 632 14.67 -2.33 -10.60
N ARG A 633 14.39 -3.44 -9.90
CA ARG A 633 15.10 -4.68 -10.15
C ARG A 633 14.33 -5.91 -9.73
N ILE A 634 14.69 -7.05 -10.34
CA ILE A 634 14.31 -8.39 -9.90
C ILE A 634 15.55 -9.06 -9.34
N ASN A 635 15.50 -9.54 -8.10
CA ASN A 635 16.60 -10.21 -7.43
C ASN A 635 16.35 -11.71 -7.32
N LEU A 636 17.36 -12.53 -7.58
CA LEU A 636 17.42 -13.88 -7.05
C LEU A 636 17.93 -13.79 -5.61
N VAL A 637 17.08 -14.11 -4.63
CA VAL A 637 17.38 -13.94 -3.21
C VAL A 637 17.72 -15.28 -2.56
N ARG A 638 18.82 -15.27 -1.82
CA ARG A 638 19.29 -16.40 -1.01
C ARG A 638 19.35 -15.99 0.46
N PRO A 639 19.16 -16.93 1.40
CA PRO A 639 19.37 -16.67 2.81
C PRO A 639 20.74 -16.06 3.09
N GLY A 640 20.79 -15.02 3.92
CA GLY A 640 22.02 -14.27 4.25
C GLY A 640 22.46 -13.21 3.23
N GLY A 641 21.75 -13.09 2.08
CA GLY A 641 22.08 -12.11 1.04
C GLY A 641 21.83 -10.67 1.45
N PHE A 642 22.68 -9.75 0.92
CA PHE A 642 22.53 -8.29 1.05
C PHE A 642 22.26 -7.67 -0.32
N TYR A 643 21.16 -6.90 -0.46
CA TYR A 643 20.65 -6.41 -1.73
C TYR A 643 20.84 -4.91 -1.95
N GLY A 644 21.78 -4.29 -1.25
CA GLY A 644 22.42 -3.03 -1.63
C GLY A 644 21.81 -1.74 -1.05
N ASN A 645 20.65 -1.74 -0.39
CA ASN A 645 20.16 -0.55 0.29
C ASN A 645 20.95 -0.31 1.58
N MET A 646 21.69 0.82 1.63
CA MET A 646 22.55 1.18 2.78
C MET A 646 21.80 1.90 3.91
N PHE A 647 20.49 2.08 3.78
CA PHE A 647 19.63 2.60 4.86
C PHE A 647 18.99 1.48 5.68
N GLY A 648 19.36 0.22 5.48
CA GLY A 648 18.94 -0.91 6.29
C GLY A 648 19.51 -0.89 7.70
N TYR A 649 19.03 -1.81 8.54
CA TYR A 649 19.57 -1.99 9.89
C TYR A 649 20.85 -2.84 9.88
N HIS A 650 20.92 -3.81 8.98
CA HIS A 650 22.01 -4.77 8.83
C HIS A 650 23.01 -4.32 7.76
N ASP A 651 23.33 -3.04 7.74
CA ASP A 651 24.16 -2.44 6.71
C ASP A 651 25.58 -3.06 6.70
N ARG A 652 26.08 -3.25 5.50
CA ARG A 652 27.50 -3.43 5.30
C ARG A 652 28.21 -2.08 5.41
N THR A 653 29.43 -2.09 5.86
CA THR A 653 30.27 -0.88 5.98
C THR A 653 30.76 -0.38 4.63
N SER A 654 30.84 -1.26 3.63
CA SER A 654 31.25 -0.93 2.26
C SER A 654 30.01 -0.70 1.36
N SER A 655 30.03 0.41 0.62
CA SER A 655 29.06 0.72 -0.41
C SER A 655 29.47 0.31 -1.82
N ALA A 656 30.55 -0.47 -1.96
CA ALA A 656 31.01 -0.97 -3.26
C ALA A 656 29.96 -1.90 -3.88
N ASP A 657 29.82 -1.84 -5.21
CA ASP A 657 28.82 -2.66 -5.93
C ASP A 657 29.11 -4.16 -5.86
N GLY A 658 30.38 -4.55 -5.64
CA GLY A 658 30.79 -5.93 -5.42
C GLY A 658 30.37 -6.53 -4.08
N ASP A 659 29.96 -5.69 -3.11
CA ASP A 659 29.55 -6.13 -1.78
C ASP A 659 28.02 -6.39 -1.67
N MET A 660 27.28 -6.17 -2.73
CA MET A 660 25.87 -6.53 -2.83
C MET A 660 25.64 -7.67 -3.80
N GLU A 661 24.57 -8.42 -3.57
CA GLU A 661 24.06 -9.38 -4.55
C GLU A 661 23.53 -8.64 -5.78
N GLN A 662 24.03 -9.02 -6.96
CA GLN A 662 23.60 -8.43 -8.23
C GLN A 662 22.21 -8.97 -8.59
N PRO A 663 21.32 -8.12 -9.14
CA PRO A 663 19.98 -8.56 -9.54
C PRO A 663 20.04 -9.47 -10.77
N LEU A 664 18.95 -10.21 -11.00
CA LEU A 664 18.70 -10.88 -12.27
C LEU A 664 18.65 -9.86 -13.43
N VAL A 665 17.96 -8.73 -13.19
CA VAL A 665 17.80 -7.67 -14.17
C VAL A 665 17.55 -6.32 -13.47
N TRP A 666 18.16 -5.27 -14.02
CA TRP A 666 17.83 -3.88 -13.74
C TRP A 666 16.75 -3.39 -14.70
N ILE A 667 15.73 -2.71 -14.18
CA ILE A 667 14.57 -2.23 -14.95
C ILE A 667 14.49 -0.71 -14.83
N THR A 668 14.71 -0.02 -15.95
CA THR A 668 14.63 1.45 -15.95
C THR A 668 13.19 1.94 -15.99
N ASN A 669 12.97 3.20 -15.61
CA ASN A 669 11.64 3.80 -15.50
C ASN A 669 10.92 3.93 -16.85
N ASP A 670 11.65 3.86 -17.97
CA ASP A 670 11.07 3.84 -19.30
C ASP A 670 10.33 2.53 -19.59
N MET A 671 10.82 1.43 -19.01
CA MET A 671 10.19 0.12 -19.12
C MET A 671 9.13 -0.07 -18.04
N ASP A 672 9.49 0.11 -16.77
CA ASP A 672 8.59 -0.12 -15.64
C ASP A 672 8.92 0.76 -14.44
N ARG A 673 7.90 0.99 -13.59
CA ARG A 673 8.02 1.64 -12.30
C ARG A 673 7.35 0.81 -11.22
N SER A 674 7.98 0.70 -10.06
CA SER A 674 7.41 -0.01 -8.90
C SER A 674 6.95 -1.43 -9.25
N PRO A 675 7.86 -2.34 -9.59
CA PRO A 675 7.52 -3.72 -9.87
C PRO A 675 6.77 -4.35 -8.69
N GLY A 676 5.77 -5.17 -9.01
CA GLY A 676 4.94 -5.89 -8.07
C GLY A 676 5.42 -7.32 -7.86
N GLU A 677 4.49 -8.22 -7.62
CA GLU A 677 4.76 -9.65 -7.39
C GLU A 677 5.26 -10.36 -8.67
N LEU A 678 5.92 -11.48 -8.44
CA LEU A 678 6.32 -12.40 -9.49
C LEU A 678 5.55 -13.70 -9.35
N VAL A 679 5.17 -14.29 -10.47
CA VAL A 679 4.49 -15.58 -10.49
C VAL A 679 5.03 -16.49 -11.59
N ARG A 680 5.23 -17.75 -11.27
CA ARG A 680 5.63 -18.77 -12.27
C ARG A 680 4.40 -19.27 -13.02
N ILE A 681 4.48 -19.34 -14.33
CA ILE A 681 3.40 -19.81 -15.18
C ILE A 681 3.26 -21.33 -15.00
N THR A 682 2.20 -21.76 -14.33
CA THR A 682 1.93 -23.16 -14.03
C THR A 682 0.98 -23.80 -15.06
N SER A 683 0.19 -23.00 -15.77
CA SER A 683 -0.84 -23.47 -16.68
C SER A 683 -0.30 -23.95 -18.04
N GLY A 684 -0.74 -25.11 -18.49
CA GLY A 684 -0.45 -25.63 -19.82
C GLY A 684 -1.11 -24.83 -20.96
N SER A 685 -2.19 -24.09 -20.70
CA SER A 685 -2.86 -23.26 -21.70
C SER A 685 -1.99 -22.08 -22.19
N TRP A 686 -0.92 -21.74 -21.45
CA TRP A 686 0.05 -20.71 -21.84
C TRP A 686 1.14 -21.25 -22.80
N GLY A 687 1.04 -22.53 -23.23
CA GLY A 687 1.91 -23.13 -24.25
C GLY A 687 3.40 -23.04 -23.91
N PRO A 688 4.23 -22.46 -24.82
CA PRO A 688 5.68 -22.40 -24.62
C PRO A 688 6.12 -21.51 -23.46
N LEU A 689 5.22 -20.72 -22.88
CA LEU A 689 5.51 -19.87 -21.73
C LEU A 689 5.41 -20.61 -20.39
N LYS A 690 4.86 -21.84 -20.36
CA LYS A 690 4.75 -22.64 -19.13
C LYS A 690 6.13 -22.82 -18.47
N GLY A 691 6.18 -22.60 -17.16
CA GLY A 691 7.42 -22.66 -16.35
C GLY A 691 8.19 -21.34 -16.30
N MET A 692 7.90 -20.39 -17.17
CA MET A 692 8.51 -19.06 -17.14
C MET A 692 7.96 -18.18 -16.03
N LEU A 693 8.66 -17.09 -15.74
CA LEU A 693 8.33 -16.14 -14.69
C LEU A 693 7.63 -14.91 -15.30
N LEU A 694 6.55 -14.47 -14.68
CA LEU A 694 5.90 -13.18 -14.93
C LEU A 694 6.21 -12.21 -13.81
N ASN A 695 6.31 -10.92 -14.12
CA ASN A 695 6.40 -9.82 -13.17
C ASN A 695 5.25 -8.83 -13.40
N PHE A 696 4.57 -8.44 -12.34
CA PHE A 696 3.51 -7.44 -12.35
C PHE A 696 4.07 -6.05 -12.06
N SER A 697 3.39 -5.02 -12.55
CA SER A 697 3.75 -3.62 -12.30
C SER A 697 2.65 -2.90 -11.50
N TYR A 698 3.00 -2.49 -10.29
CA TYR A 698 2.18 -1.56 -9.51
C TYR A 698 2.22 -0.15 -10.11
N GLY A 699 3.38 0.29 -10.62
CA GLY A 699 3.58 1.64 -11.10
C GLY A 699 2.90 1.94 -12.43
N THR A 700 2.91 0.99 -13.38
CA THR A 700 2.43 1.22 -14.76
C THR A 700 1.21 0.41 -15.15
N GLY A 701 0.79 -0.58 -14.34
CA GLY A 701 -0.30 -1.46 -14.69
C GLY A 701 0.03 -2.37 -15.89
N ARG A 702 1.23 -2.95 -15.91
CA ARG A 702 1.73 -3.84 -16.96
C ARG A 702 2.07 -5.20 -16.43
N VAL A 703 2.21 -6.15 -17.32
CA VAL A 703 2.74 -7.50 -17.01
C VAL A 703 3.90 -7.79 -17.93
N PHE A 704 4.99 -8.28 -17.36
CA PHE A 704 6.22 -8.59 -18.09
C PHE A 704 6.54 -10.08 -18.00
N LEU A 705 6.99 -10.66 -19.10
CA LEU A 705 7.70 -11.93 -19.14
C LEU A 705 9.13 -11.68 -18.69
N VAL A 706 9.72 -12.61 -17.92
CA VAL A 706 11.08 -12.51 -17.39
C VAL A 706 11.93 -13.68 -17.93
N PRO A 707 12.48 -13.59 -19.15
CA PRO A 707 13.43 -14.56 -19.65
C PRO A 707 14.73 -14.55 -18.84
N GLN A 708 15.32 -15.73 -18.63
CA GLN A 708 16.47 -15.94 -17.77
C GLN A 708 17.53 -16.79 -18.45
N GLU A 709 18.80 -16.49 -18.19
CA GLU A 709 19.95 -17.28 -18.61
C GLU A 709 20.87 -17.55 -17.43
N LYS A 710 21.41 -18.76 -17.35
CA LYS A 710 22.48 -19.09 -16.41
C LYS A 710 23.80 -19.22 -17.18
N VAL A 711 24.77 -18.38 -16.84
CA VAL A 711 26.14 -18.43 -17.39
C VAL A 711 27.11 -18.66 -16.24
N GLY A 712 27.77 -19.80 -16.21
CA GLY A 712 28.55 -20.23 -15.03
C GLY A 712 27.65 -20.30 -13.80
N ASP A 713 28.02 -19.58 -12.74
CA ASP A 713 27.25 -19.50 -11.51
C ASP A 713 26.31 -18.28 -11.45
N ARG A 714 26.31 -17.43 -12.49
CA ARG A 714 25.51 -16.21 -12.53
C ARG A 714 24.18 -16.47 -13.23
N LEU A 715 23.10 -15.97 -12.61
CA LEU A 715 21.79 -15.85 -13.25
C LEU A 715 21.61 -14.41 -13.70
N GLN A 716 21.26 -14.24 -14.96
CA GLN A 716 21.01 -12.96 -15.62
C GLN A 716 19.77 -13.07 -16.50
N GLY A 717 19.22 -11.95 -16.96
CA GLY A 717 18.05 -12.02 -17.82
C GLY A 717 17.49 -10.65 -18.15
N GLY A 718 16.25 -10.66 -18.63
CA GLY A 718 15.56 -9.47 -19.09
C GLY A 718 14.11 -9.42 -18.67
N VAL A 719 13.45 -8.36 -19.12
CA VAL A 719 11.99 -8.17 -19.05
C VAL A 719 11.46 -7.74 -20.40
N VAL A 720 10.30 -8.27 -20.77
CA VAL A 720 9.58 -7.90 -21.98
C VAL A 720 8.09 -7.80 -21.69
N GLN A 721 7.45 -6.68 -22.06
CA GLN A 721 6.03 -6.46 -21.81
C GLN A 721 5.17 -7.48 -22.59
N LEU A 722 4.16 -8.06 -21.95
CA LEU A 722 3.15 -8.85 -22.64
C LEU A 722 2.37 -7.95 -23.62
N PRO A 723 1.98 -8.48 -24.80
CA PRO A 723 1.22 -7.72 -25.81
C PRO A 723 -0.25 -7.59 -25.42
N ILE A 724 -0.50 -6.84 -24.37
CA ILE A 724 -1.82 -6.47 -23.85
C ILE A 724 -1.84 -4.97 -23.57
N ALA A 725 -3.02 -4.38 -23.52
CA ALA A 725 -3.19 -3.00 -23.06
C ALA A 725 -2.78 -2.86 -21.59
N ASP A 726 -2.32 -1.67 -21.23
CA ASP A 726 -2.05 -1.34 -19.83
C ASP A 726 -3.36 -1.41 -19.02
N PHE A 727 -3.29 -1.96 -17.81
CA PHE A 727 -4.45 -2.07 -16.93
C PHE A 727 -4.92 -0.69 -16.43
N PRO A 728 -6.22 -0.50 -16.14
CA PRO A 728 -6.75 0.74 -15.59
C PRO A 728 -6.20 1.10 -14.21
N THR A 729 -5.54 0.14 -13.54
CA THR A 729 -4.90 0.31 -12.24
C THR A 729 -3.48 -0.23 -12.29
N GLY A 730 -2.69 0.01 -11.27
CA GLY A 730 -1.53 -0.82 -11.01
C GLY A 730 -1.96 -2.27 -10.77
N VAL A 731 -1.10 -3.23 -11.07
CA VAL A 731 -1.29 -4.65 -10.75
C VAL A 731 -0.15 -5.12 -9.84
N MET A 732 -0.53 -5.66 -8.68
CA MET A 732 0.43 -5.95 -7.61
C MET A 732 0.61 -7.42 -7.35
N ARG A 733 -0.45 -8.22 -7.44
CA ARG A 733 -0.48 -9.63 -7.08
C ARG A 733 -1.09 -10.44 -8.20
N GLY A 734 -0.59 -11.66 -8.37
CA GLY A 734 -1.11 -12.59 -9.38
C GLY A 734 -1.16 -14.01 -8.87
N ARG A 735 -2.16 -14.77 -9.33
CA ARG A 735 -2.32 -16.20 -9.05
C ARG A 735 -2.85 -16.91 -10.28
N PHE A 736 -2.32 -18.09 -10.57
CA PHE A 736 -2.97 -19.00 -11.51
C PHE A 736 -4.11 -19.71 -10.80
N HIS A 737 -5.28 -19.67 -11.41
CA HIS A 737 -6.47 -20.35 -10.91
C HIS A 737 -6.28 -21.87 -10.95
N PRO A 738 -6.56 -22.60 -9.84
CA PRO A 738 -6.25 -24.04 -9.74
C PRO A 738 -7.04 -24.90 -10.73
N GLY A 739 -8.28 -24.52 -11.07
CA GLY A 739 -9.17 -25.29 -11.93
C GLY A 739 -9.05 -24.96 -13.43
N ASN A 740 -9.19 -23.67 -13.81
CA ASN A 740 -9.24 -23.27 -15.22
C ASN A 740 -7.87 -22.84 -15.80
N GLY A 741 -6.83 -22.67 -14.96
CA GLY A 741 -5.50 -22.31 -15.39
C GLY A 741 -5.36 -20.88 -15.93
N HIS A 742 -6.34 -20.01 -15.78
CA HIS A 742 -6.25 -18.61 -16.11
C HIS A 742 -5.42 -17.87 -15.05
N LEU A 743 -4.76 -16.80 -15.44
CA LEU A 743 -4.05 -15.93 -14.54
C LEU A 743 -5.01 -14.84 -14.03
N TYR A 744 -5.15 -14.72 -12.73
CA TYR A 744 -5.84 -13.59 -12.11
C TYR A 744 -4.82 -12.63 -11.53
N ALA A 745 -5.13 -11.34 -11.58
CA ALA A 745 -4.28 -10.29 -11.04
C ALA A 745 -5.11 -9.20 -10.38
N CYS A 746 -4.64 -8.67 -9.26
CA CYS A 746 -5.27 -7.53 -8.60
C CYS A 746 -4.28 -6.43 -8.28
N GLY A 747 -4.82 -5.24 -8.04
CA GLY A 747 -4.06 -4.11 -7.57
C GLY A 747 -4.93 -2.90 -7.31
N MET A 748 -4.26 -1.80 -7.00
CA MET A 748 -4.88 -0.51 -6.74
C MET A 748 -4.29 0.55 -7.65
N TYR A 749 -4.89 1.73 -7.69
CA TYR A 749 -4.29 2.83 -8.44
C TYR A 749 -2.87 3.11 -7.93
N ALA A 750 -1.97 3.29 -8.88
CA ALA A 750 -0.56 3.53 -8.60
C ALA A 750 -0.28 5.01 -8.25
N TRP A 751 0.79 5.26 -7.51
CA TRP A 751 1.23 6.61 -7.20
C TRP A 751 1.75 7.37 -8.45
N ALA A 752 2.24 6.67 -9.45
CA ALA A 752 2.85 7.24 -10.67
C ALA A 752 2.36 6.58 -11.97
N GLY A 753 1.26 5.86 -11.94
CA GLY A 753 0.78 5.08 -13.09
C GLY A 753 -0.72 5.20 -13.32
N ASN A 754 -1.31 4.14 -13.83
CA ASN A 754 -2.72 4.11 -14.21
C ASN A 754 -3.64 4.21 -12.99
N ARG A 755 -4.61 5.11 -13.04
CA ARG A 755 -5.53 5.44 -11.96
C ARG A 755 -6.95 5.69 -12.43
N GLN A 756 -7.39 4.89 -13.39
CA GLN A 756 -8.75 5.02 -13.90
C GLN A 756 -9.80 4.47 -12.93
N SER A 757 -9.36 3.64 -11.97
CA SER A 757 -10.22 3.15 -10.87
C SER A 757 -9.41 2.96 -9.59
N ASP A 758 -10.10 2.92 -8.44
CA ASP A 758 -9.46 2.74 -7.12
C ASP A 758 -8.73 1.42 -6.98
N GLY A 759 -9.34 0.35 -7.47
CA GLY A 759 -8.75 -0.98 -7.52
C GLY A 759 -9.29 -1.78 -8.68
N GLY A 760 -8.54 -2.79 -9.08
CA GLY A 760 -8.89 -3.67 -10.18
C GLY A 760 -8.62 -5.13 -9.85
N PHE A 761 -9.52 -5.99 -10.32
CA PHE A 761 -9.35 -7.43 -10.29
C PHE A 761 -9.60 -7.96 -11.69
N TYR A 762 -8.63 -8.65 -12.25
CA TYR A 762 -8.59 -8.99 -13.65
C TYR A 762 -8.31 -10.48 -13.84
N ARG A 763 -8.86 -11.06 -14.95
CA ARG A 763 -8.56 -12.42 -15.39
C ARG A 763 -7.91 -12.37 -16.77
N MET A 764 -6.72 -12.97 -16.89
CA MET A 764 -6.01 -13.09 -18.17
C MET A 764 -6.11 -14.51 -18.71
N ARG A 765 -6.57 -14.62 -19.94
CA ARG A 765 -6.71 -15.88 -20.67
C ARG A 765 -5.75 -15.93 -21.86
N ALA A 766 -4.96 -16.98 -21.98
CA ALA A 766 -4.23 -17.26 -23.23
C ALA A 766 -5.21 -17.74 -24.29
N THR A 767 -5.19 -17.13 -25.48
CA THR A 767 -6.13 -17.42 -26.58
C THR A 767 -5.63 -18.51 -27.52
N GLY A 768 -4.37 -18.94 -27.39
CA GLY A 768 -3.70 -19.86 -28.29
C GLY A 768 -3.12 -19.19 -29.54
N LYS A 769 -3.35 -17.90 -29.76
CA LYS A 769 -2.76 -17.15 -30.88
C LYS A 769 -1.27 -16.85 -30.62
N PRO A 770 -0.46 -16.68 -31.67
CA PRO A 770 0.97 -16.38 -31.56
C PRO A 770 1.22 -15.07 -30.79
N SER A 771 2.09 -15.10 -29.79
CA SER A 771 2.47 -13.92 -29.02
C SER A 771 3.78 -13.29 -29.47
N TYR A 772 4.61 -14.04 -30.19
CA TYR A 772 5.95 -13.62 -30.64
C TYR A 772 6.75 -12.93 -29.52
N LEU A 773 6.72 -13.51 -28.33
CA LEU A 773 7.50 -13.02 -27.19
C LEU A 773 8.89 -13.61 -27.19
N PRO A 774 9.94 -12.83 -26.91
CA PRO A 774 11.26 -13.33 -26.55
C PRO A 774 11.18 -14.20 -25.29
N ALA A 775 11.17 -15.51 -25.46
CA ALA A 775 11.05 -16.48 -24.37
C ALA A 775 12.41 -16.85 -23.77
N ASN A 776 13.49 -16.73 -24.55
CA ASN A 776 14.85 -16.97 -24.09
C ASN A 776 15.78 -15.89 -24.61
N LEU A 777 16.72 -15.48 -23.74
CA LEU A 777 17.80 -14.55 -24.07
C LEU A 777 19.11 -15.19 -23.64
N ALA A 778 20.08 -15.19 -24.56
CA ALA A 778 21.40 -15.71 -24.24
C ALA A 778 22.50 -14.77 -24.74
N ALA A 779 23.29 -14.21 -23.84
CA ALA A 779 24.42 -13.36 -24.15
C ALA A 779 25.64 -14.22 -24.50
N ARG A 780 26.18 -14.06 -25.71
CA ARG A 780 27.36 -14.75 -26.23
C ARG A 780 28.52 -13.77 -26.35
N SER A 781 29.74 -14.30 -26.42
CA SER A 781 30.96 -13.46 -26.58
C SER A 781 30.99 -12.67 -27.91
N ASN A 782 30.14 -13.03 -28.88
CA ASN A 782 30.05 -12.39 -30.19
C ASN A 782 28.65 -11.81 -30.50
N GLY A 783 27.70 -11.81 -29.53
CA GLY A 783 26.36 -11.28 -29.79
C GLY A 783 25.27 -11.77 -28.83
N MET A 784 24.02 -11.59 -29.26
CA MET A 784 22.83 -12.01 -28.52
C MET A 784 22.01 -13.03 -29.28
N GLU A 785 21.62 -14.10 -28.61
CA GLU A 785 20.67 -15.11 -29.13
C GLU A 785 19.30 -14.84 -28.46
N ILE A 786 18.28 -14.71 -29.30
CA ILE A 786 16.90 -14.42 -28.86
C ILE A 786 15.99 -15.50 -29.43
N GLN A 787 15.33 -16.27 -28.57
CA GLN A 787 14.35 -17.26 -28.99
C GLN A 787 12.94 -16.76 -28.78
N PHE A 788 12.16 -16.72 -29.84
CA PHE A 788 10.76 -16.27 -29.82
C PHE A 788 9.79 -17.47 -29.66
N THR A 789 8.60 -17.18 -29.14
CA THR A 789 7.54 -18.18 -28.91
C THR A 789 6.90 -18.68 -30.21
N GLY A 790 7.02 -17.94 -31.32
CA GLY A 790 6.46 -18.28 -32.63
C GLY A 790 7.49 -18.22 -33.75
N ALA A 791 7.21 -18.90 -34.88
CA ALA A 791 8.06 -18.86 -36.05
C ALA A 791 8.05 -17.49 -36.73
N LEU A 792 9.21 -17.04 -37.22
CA LEU A 792 9.43 -15.71 -37.78
C LEU A 792 9.48 -15.75 -39.31
N ASP A 793 9.15 -14.64 -39.94
CA ASP A 793 9.43 -14.40 -41.35
C ASP A 793 10.94 -14.30 -41.55
N ALA A 794 11.51 -15.17 -42.41
CA ALA A 794 12.94 -15.26 -42.57
C ALA A 794 13.58 -13.99 -43.18
N VAL A 795 12.86 -13.25 -44.02
CA VAL A 795 13.37 -12.00 -44.59
C VAL A 795 13.49 -10.93 -43.53
N ALA A 796 12.43 -10.76 -42.75
CA ALA A 796 12.42 -9.76 -41.68
C ALA A 796 13.41 -10.12 -40.55
N ALA A 797 13.52 -11.41 -40.20
CA ALA A 797 14.40 -11.86 -39.12
C ALA A 797 15.89 -11.77 -39.46
N ASN A 798 16.27 -11.91 -40.73
CA ASN A 798 17.65 -11.82 -41.17
C ASN A 798 18.11 -10.38 -41.52
N ASP A 799 17.24 -9.39 -41.50
CA ASP A 799 17.62 -7.99 -41.76
C ASP A 799 18.08 -7.32 -40.45
N PRO A 800 19.38 -7.00 -40.31
CA PRO A 800 19.91 -6.37 -39.11
C PRO A 800 19.31 -4.97 -38.83
N LYS A 801 18.73 -4.31 -39.83
CA LYS A 801 18.07 -3.01 -39.65
C LYS A 801 16.78 -3.06 -38.82
N ASN A 802 16.23 -4.25 -38.63
CA ASN A 802 15.06 -4.49 -37.82
C ASN A 802 15.36 -4.58 -36.32
N TYR A 803 16.63 -4.45 -35.93
CA TYR A 803 17.09 -4.51 -34.56
C TYR A 803 17.88 -3.26 -34.20
N THR A 804 17.57 -2.69 -33.06
CA THR A 804 18.40 -1.65 -32.46
C THR A 804 18.82 -2.08 -31.06
N VAL A 805 20.09 -1.90 -30.75
CA VAL A 805 20.66 -2.25 -29.46
C VAL A 805 21.35 -1.05 -28.88
N LYS A 806 21.10 -0.76 -27.60
CA LYS A 806 21.83 0.25 -26.85
C LYS A 806 22.13 -0.26 -25.43
N ILE A 807 23.21 0.25 -24.87
CA ILE A 807 23.65 -0.08 -23.51
C ILE A 807 23.90 1.19 -22.71
N TRP A 808 23.81 1.08 -21.39
CA TRP A 808 24.19 2.13 -20.44
C TRP A 808 24.53 1.53 -19.09
N ALA A 809 25.31 2.29 -18.33
CA ALA A 809 25.55 2.03 -16.92
C ALA A 809 24.60 2.84 -16.03
N ILE A 810 24.50 2.41 -14.78
CA ILE A 810 23.81 3.11 -13.69
C ILE A 810 24.73 3.14 -12.47
N LYS A 811 24.51 4.09 -11.57
CA LYS A 811 25.35 4.29 -10.39
C LYS A 811 24.55 4.25 -9.10
N ARG A 812 24.90 3.33 -8.19
CA ARG A 812 24.33 3.24 -6.86
C ARG A 812 24.94 4.30 -5.94
N THR A 813 24.11 5.15 -5.38
CA THR A 813 24.50 6.22 -4.46
C THR A 813 23.42 6.46 -3.41
N ALA A 814 23.72 7.30 -2.42
CA ALA A 814 22.75 7.79 -1.44
C ALA A 814 21.65 8.67 -2.07
N ASN A 815 21.82 9.12 -3.31
CA ASN A 815 20.78 9.86 -4.02
C ASN A 815 19.69 8.94 -4.54
N TYR A 816 18.51 9.51 -4.82
CA TYR A 816 17.38 8.77 -5.37
C TYR A 816 17.62 8.44 -6.85
N GLY A 817 17.65 7.14 -7.17
CA GLY A 817 17.80 6.66 -8.52
C GLY A 817 19.14 7.00 -9.18
N SER A 818 19.26 6.68 -10.46
CA SER A 818 20.40 6.99 -11.32
C SER A 818 19.93 7.48 -12.68
N LYS A 819 20.66 8.40 -13.27
CA LYS A 819 20.56 8.68 -14.70
C LYS A 819 21.23 7.56 -15.47
N HIS A 820 20.94 7.46 -16.77
CA HIS A 820 21.74 6.66 -17.70
C HIS A 820 23.13 7.29 -17.82
N ILE A 821 24.15 6.48 -17.75
CA ILE A 821 25.56 6.87 -17.85
C ILE A 821 26.13 6.18 -19.09
N ASP A 822 26.82 6.96 -19.93
CA ASP A 822 27.46 6.50 -21.16
C ASP A 822 26.50 5.68 -22.06
N GLU A 823 25.27 6.17 -22.22
CA GLU A 823 24.30 5.54 -23.10
C GLU A 823 24.73 5.69 -24.56
N HIS A 824 24.89 4.55 -25.24
CA HIS A 824 25.24 4.52 -26.65
C HIS A 824 24.68 3.27 -27.35
N ALA A 825 24.56 3.34 -28.68
CA ALA A 825 24.12 2.24 -29.51
C ALA A 825 25.28 1.27 -29.80
N LEU A 826 24.93 -0.02 -29.82
CA LEU A 826 25.81 -1.06 -30.36
C LEU A 826 25.38 -1.45 -31.76
N ALA A 827 26.36 -1.62 -32.68
CA ALA A 827 26.08 -2.03 -34.03
C ALA A 827 25.69 -3.52 -34.09
N VAL A 828 24.56 -3.81 -34.74
CA VAL A 828 24.17 -5.16 -35.13
C VAL A 828 24.68 -5.35 -36.55
N THR A 829 25.78 -6.07 -36.70
CA THR A 829 26.44 -6.28 -37.99
C THR A 829 25.74 -7.33 -38.86
N ARG A 830 25.08 -8.29 -38.22
CA ARG A 830 24.38 -9.40 -38.90
C ARG A 830 23.28 -9.92 -38.00
N ALA A 831 22.17 -10.33 -38.60
CA ALA A 831 21.14 -11.11 -37.95
C ALA A 831 20.96 -12.44 -38.69
N THR A 832 20.83 -13.54 -37.97
CA THR A 832 20.72 -14.89 -38.56
C THR A 832 19.59 -15.65 -37.85
N LEU A 833 18.58 -16.03 -38.63
CA LEU A 833 17.52 -16.92 -38.18
C LEU A 833 18.01 -18.37 -38.20
N ALA A 834 17.94 -19.06 -37.09
CA ALA A 834 18.29 -20.48 -36.99
C ALA A 834 17.26 -21.36 -37.71
N SER A 835 17.63 -22.63 -37.96
CA SER A 835 16.81 -23.62 -38.66
C SER A 835 15.49 -23.97 -37.95
N ASP A 836 15.36 -23.66 -36.66
CA ASP A 836 14.11 -23.82 -35.91
C ASP A 836 13.04 -22.76 -36.28
N GLY A 837 13.43 -21.75 -37.07
CA GLY A 837 12.56 -20.64 -37.48
C GLY A 837 12.12 -19.68 -36.36
N LYS A 838 12.71 -19.80 -35.17
CA LYS A 838 12.30 -19.06 -33.97
C LYS A 838 13.43 -18.34 -33.25
N THR A 839 14.65 -18.85 -33.41
CA THR A 839 15.85 -18.31 -32.75
C THR A 839 16.62 -17.42 -33.70
N VAL A 840 16.87 -16.19 -33.29
CA VAL A 840 17.67 -15.21 -34.02
C VAL A 840 18.96 -14.96 -33.25
N PHE A 841 20.08 -15.08 -33.94
CA PHE A 841 21.36 -14.61 -33.44
C PHE A 841 21.68 -13.23 -34.02
N LEU A 842 21.94 -12.26 -33.14
CA LEU A 842 22.39 -10.93 -33.48
C LEU A 842 23.89 -10.83 -33.23
N GLU A 843 24.67 -10.69 -34.30
CA GLU A 843 26.09 -10.46 -34.21
C GLU A 843 26.37 -9.02 -33.78
N ILE A 844 26.98 -8.87 -32.58
CA ILE A 844 27.27 -7.59 -31.95
C ILE A 844 28.73 -7.61 -31.49
N PRO A 845 29.68 -7.15 -32.32
CA PRO A 845 31.10 -7.27 -32.03
C PRO A 845 31.55 -6.60 -30.73
N GLU A 846 30.87 -5.50 -30.34
CA GLU A 846 31.20 -4.72 -29.14
C GLU A 846 30.38 -5.13 -27.90
N ILE A 847 29.77 -6.33 -27.94
CA ILE A 847 28.99 -6.80 -26.76
C ILE A 847 29.91 -7.01 -25.56
N GLN A 848 29.45 -6.57 -24.41
CA GLN A 848 30.18 -6.69 -23.14
C GLN A 848 29.20 -6.84 -21.95
N PRO A 849 29.67 -7.30 -20.79
CA PRO A 849 28.90 -7.21 -19.57
C PRO A 849 28.42 -5.77 -19.35
N THR A 850 27.12 -5.60 -19.06
CA THR A 850 26.51 -4.29 -18.90
C THR A 850 25.38 -4.32 -17.88
N TRP A 851 25.19 -3.22 -17.17
CA TRP A 851 24.10 -3.07 -16.21
C TRP A 851 22.75 -3.07 -16.91
N CYS A 852 22.65 -2.33 -18.00
CA CYS A 852 21.40 -2.19 -18.74
C CYS A 852 21.66 -2.28 -20.25
N MET A 853 20.83 -3.04 -20.92
CA MET A 853 20.77 -3.17 -22.38
C MET A 853 19.32 -3.07 -22.81
N GLU A 854 19.04 -2.34 -23.88
CA GLU A 854 17.76 -2.35 -24.57
C GLU A 854 17.94 -2.95 -25.95
N ILE A 855 17.10 -3.91 -26.29
CA ILE A 855 17.01 -4.50 -27.63
C ILE A 855 15.58 -4.23 -28.13
N ASP A 856 15.45 -3.49 -29.22
CA ASP A 856 14.17 -3.25 -29.88
C ASP A 856 14.13 -4.04 -31.20
N CYS A 857 13.11 -4.88 -31.33
CA CYS A 857 12.91 -5.77 -32.49
C CYS A 857 11.62 -5.38 -33.23
N LYS A 858 11.73 -5.04 -34.52
CA LYS A 858 10.61 -4.77 -35.43
C LYS A 858 10.52 -5.89 -36.45
N LEU A 859 9.70 -6.87 -36.20
CA LEU A 859 9.72 -8.15 -36.93
C LEU A 859 8.33 -8.49 -37.49
N ARG A 860 8.31 -9.59 -38.27
CA ARG A 860 7.10 -10.22 -38.77
C ARG A 860 7.09 -11.69 -38.40
N GLY A 861 5.94 -12.22 -38.02
CA GLY A 861 5.74 -13.65 -37.84
C GLY A 861 5.66 -14.39 -39.20
N ALA A 862 5.85 -15.70 -39.19
CA ALA A 862 5.69 -16.52 -40.38
C ALA A 862 4.24 -16.50 -40.95
N ASP A 863 3.27 -16.08 -40.10
CA ASP A 863 1.87 -15.83 -40.50
C ASP A 863 1.64 -14.45 -41.15
N GLY A 864 2.71 -13.66 -41.33
CA GLY A 864 2.65 -12.33 -41.92
C GLY A 864 2.32 -11.19 -40.94
N SER A 865 1.98 -11.50 -39.68
CA SER A 865 1.65 -10.48 -38.65
C SER A 865 2.90 -9.68 -38.25
N SER A 866 2.81 -8.33 -38.33
CA SER A 866 3.90 -7.45 -37.86
C SER A 866 3.82 -7.20 -36.39
N PHE A 867 4.97 -7.16 -35.71
CA PHE A 867 5.04 -6.90 -34.27
C PHE A 867 6.33 -6.14 -33.90
N ARG A 868 6.29 -5.47 -32.75
CA ARG A 868 7.47 -4.87 -32.12
C ARG A 868 7.60 -5.41 -30.70
N ARG A 869 8.84 -5.72 -30.29
CA ARG A 869 9.16 -6.10 -28.90
C ARG A 869 10.40 -5.35 -28.45
N THR A 870 10.28 -4.73 -27.29
CA THR A 870 11.41 -4.09 -26.59
C THR A 870 11.76 -4.94 -25.39
N VAL A 871 13.02 -5.32 -25.28
CA VAL A 871 13.58 -6.10 -24.16
C VAL A 871 14.54 -5.23 -23.39
N HIS A 872 14.37 -5.12 -22.08
CA HIS A 872 15.43 -4.62 -21.21
C HIS A 872 16.15 -5.82 -20.60
N ASN A 873 17.47 -5.80 -20.60
CA ASN A 873 18.31 -6.92 -20.23
C ASN A 873 19.50 -6.47 -19.37
N THR A 874 20.03 -7.36 -18.54
CA THR A 874 21.26 -7.19 -17.78
C THR A 874 22.22 -8.33 -18.12
N ILE A 875 23.46 -8.02 -18.39
CA ILE A 875 24.51 -9.00 -18.70
C ILE A 875 25.60 -8.91 -17.65
N HIS A 876 25.75 -9.95 -16.85
CA HIS A 876 26.83 -10.06 -15.87
C HIS A 876 28.03 -10.81 -16.45
N GLN A 877 27.78 -11.77 -17.32
CA GLN A 877 28.78 -12.62 -17.92
C GLN A 877 28.36 -13.05 -19.32
N LEU A 878 29.30 -13.07 -20.26
CA LEU A 878 29.08 -13.60 -21.58
C LEU A 878 29.28 -15.12 -21.61
N GLY A 879 28.40 -15.81 -22.31
CA GLY A 879 28.55 -17.22 -22.64
C GLY A 879 29.55 -17.45 -23.76
N ARG A 880 29.75 -18.71 -24.14
CA ARG A 880 30.63 -19.07 -25.25
C ARG A 880 30.08 -18.48 -26.55
N GLU A 881 30.99 -18.29 -27.52
CA GLU A 881 30.63 -17.83 -28.87
C GLU A 881 29.51 -18.69 -29.48
N SER A 882 28.57 -18.09 -30.13
CA SER A 882 27.58 -18.79 -30.94
C SER A 882 28.24 -19.21 -32.26
N ARG A 883 28.09 -20.49 -32.63
CA ARG A 883 28.63 -21.06 -33.84
C ARG A 883 27.77 -20.81 -35.07
#